data_99ee7c16338c847067efd23cfae54eda
#
_entry.id   99ee7c16338c847067efd23cfae54eda
#
_cell.length_a   1.000
_cell.length_b   1.000
_cell.length_c   1.000
_cell.angle_alpha   90.00
_cell.angle_beta   90.00
_cell.angle_gamma   90.00
#
_symmetry.space_group_name_H-M   'P 1'
#
loop_
_entity.id
_entity.type
_entity.pdbx_description
1 polymer ?
#
loop_
_entity_poly.entity_id
_entity_poly.type
_entity_poly.pdbx_seq_one_letter_code
_entity_poly.pdbx_strand_id
1 'polypeptide(L)'
;MLNVPDVFTRGAMKALVQAQISAASMGYEKMGTGHLLCGLCRVSDELTRCILGDLTVNEVEEEVSHHYGRGEVGFSRVTGLTPHAQRALLRAISYANPDKKLLAGVAHIWQELLYENGCTALIVLASLGRTVEAMRTALLNAVGEIERPLQAMRIVPSAEPISQQEAASAQQSAKAAAQSAENKPEEAPLEAYARDLTQAAAKHELEPLIGRETELEAMIQILGKKMKNNPLLLGEPGVGKSALAEGLAMRIASRDVPPSLLGTQIYALDLALLVAGTKFRGEFEERIKGIVSEAQERGNVILFIDELHTLIGAGGSSEGTLDAANILKPALARGTLRVIGATTYKEYRKYIEKDAALARRFQRIDVREPDKAQTLEILSGLRERYENFHHVEISDEALISAVELSSRYVTDRFMPDKAIDLIDEAASMANVELWKRSEEEEMLENEAVSLPSAVIREDEIEKVIAQWTGVPVERVGTENQQDILTLEERLSSRVIGQNEAVSAIVKSLRRARAGLNDPTRPLGVFMLLGPSGVGKTELCKALSEALFGTEDALIRVDMSEYSEEATASRLIGSPPGYVGYGDGGQLTDAVLKRPYSVVLFDEIEKAHPKIFSLLLQLLDDGQLTDSVGRKVNFKNTVVIMTSNTGVSFEMDKRLGFSGSKTDDTPTISRRRTIMAQAKQTFRPEFLGRIDEMIVMNSLTQEDGAKIAELMLEKVKARLEQQGIMLSYDQEVPVLLAQSGVNEMSGARNLRRVIVEQVEDPLSELILRGKAGNEVRLSVRCGKMIINNSCEALAPA
;
A
#
# COMPACT_ATOMS: atom_id res chain seq x y z
N MET A 1 9.42 -9.26 -3.71
CA MET A 1 9.80 -10.09 -4.86
C MET A 1 9.52 -9.27 -6.09
N LEU A 2 10.42 -9.25 -7.09
CA LEU A 2 10.09 -8.69 -8.39
C LEU A 2 8.90 -9.52 -8.91
N ASN A 3 7.78 -8.87 -9.25
CA ASN A 3 6.68 -9.50 -9.96
C ASN A 3 7.23 -9.92 -11.34
N VAL A 4 7.73 -11.16 -11.44
CA VAL A 4 8.13 -11.76 -12.69
C VAL A 4 6.89 -12.51 -13.16
N PRO A 5 6.26 -12.10 -14.26
CA PRO A 5 5.04 -12.76 -14.74
C PRO A 5 5.31 -14.23 -15.07
N ASP A 6 4.27 -15.08 -15.11
CA ASP A 6 4.28 -16.52 -15.42
C ASP A 6 4.71 -16.84 -16.86
N VAL A 7 5.77 -16.18 -17.31
CA VAL A 7 6.33 -16.30 -18.66
C VAL A 7 7.66 -17.08 -18.69
N PHE A 8 8.15 -17.55 -17.51
CA PHE A 8 9.40 -18.28 -17.39
C PHE A 8 9.17 -19.75 -16.99
N THR A 9 10.01 -20.65 -17.54
CA THR A 9 10.03 -22.05 -17.09
C THR A 9 10.53 -22.17 -15.64
N ARG A 10 10.21 -23.27 -14.95
CA ARG A 10 10.68 -23.55 -13.57
C ARG A 10 12.20 -23.38 -13.42
N GLY A 11 13.01 -23.85 -14.38
CA GLY A 11 14.46 -23.70 -14.37
C GLY A 11 14.91 -22.24 -14.46
N ALA A 12 14.27 -21.46 -15.34
CA ALA A 12 14.56 -20.05 -15.48
C ALA A 12 14.14 -19.25 -14.23
N MET A 13 13.00 -19.58 -13.63
CA MET A 13 12.57 -18.97 -12.36
C MET A 13 13.54 -19.25 -11.21
N LYS A 14 14.02 -20.50 -11.08
CA LYS A 14 15.06 -20.84 -10.09
C LYS A 14 16.33 -20.01 -10.30
N ALA A 15 16.77 -19.82 -11.54
CA ALA A 15 17.92 -18.98 -11.86
C ALA A 15 17.69 -17.49 -11.48
N LEU A 16 16.52 -16.96 -11.74
CA LEU A 16 16.15 -15.58 -11.36
C LEU A 16 16.13 -15.38 -9.84
N VAL A 17 15.55 -16.33 -9.09
CA VAL A 17 15.56 -16.30 -7.63
C VAL A 17 16.99 -16.36 -7.07
N GLN A 18 17.83 -17.24 -7.59
CA GLN A 18 19.24 -17.32 -7.19
C GLN A 18 20.03 -16.05 -7.55
N ALA A 19 19.71 -15.42 -8.68
CA ALA A 19 20.28 -14.12 -9.05
C ALA A 19 19.89 -13.00 -8.08
N GLN A 20 18.64 -13.00 -7.58
CA GLN A 20 18.17 -12.05 -6.56
C GLN A 20 18.91 -12.29 -5.23
N ILE A 21 19.07 -13.53 -4.83
CA ILE A 21 19.81 -13.89 -3.61
C ILE A 21 21.28 -13.43 -3.73
N SER A 22 21.92 -13.63 -4.89
CA SER A 22 23.30 -13.16 -5.13
C SER A 22 23.40 -11.64 -5.07
N ALA A 23 22.45 -10.90 -5.68
CA ALA A 23 22.40 -9.45 -5.60
C ALA A 23 22.22 -8.93 -4.16
N ALA A 24 21.33 -9.55 -3.40
CA ALA A 24 21.09 -9.20 -2.00
C ALA A 24 22.31 -9.52 -1.11
N SER A 25 22.97 -10.69 -1.31
CA SER A 25 24.16 -11.07 -0.54
C SER A 25 25.38 -10.18 -0.81
N MET A 26 25.46 -9.59 -2.00
CA MET A 26 26.48 -8.63 -2.38
C MET A 26 26.13 -7.18 -1.99
N GLY A 27 24.93 -6.91 -1.41
CA GLY A 27 24.49 -5.60 -0.91
C GLY A 27 23.95 -4.67 -2.00
N TYR A 28 23.32 -5.19 -3.07
CA TYR A 28 22.79 -4.39 -4.17
C TYR A 28 21.27 -4.32 -4.14
N GLU A 29 20.74 -3.12 -4.33
CA GLU A 29 19.31 -2.85 -4.43
C GLU A 29 18.72 -3.33 -5.77
N LYS A 30 19.51 -3.36 -6.85
CA LYS A 30 19.08 -3.75 -8.20
C LYS A 30 19.87 -4.95 -8.71
N MET A 31 19.14 -5.91 -9.27
CA MET A 31 19.75 -7.08 -9.91
C MET A 31 20.32 -6.71 -11.29
N GLY A 32 21.61 -6.93 -11.48
CA GLY A 32 22.33 -6.71 -12.73
C GLY A 32 22.59 -7.99 -13.52
N THR A 33 23.19 -7.87 -14.71
CA THR A 33 23.53 -9.01 -15.59
C THR A 33 24.59 -9.95 -14.97
N GLY A 34 25.53 -9.44 -14.17
CA GLY A 34 26.45 -10.27 -13.41
C GLY A 34 25.74 -11.15 -12.37
N HIS A 35 24.73 -10.61 -11.69
CA HIS A 35 23.91 -11.38 -10.74
C HIS A 35 23.06 -12.42 -11.46
N LEU A 36 22.53 -12.11 -12.68
CA LEU A 36 21.86 -13.11 -13.53
C LEU A 36 22.79 -14.24 -13.91
N LEU A 37 24.06 -13.93 -14.22
CA LEU A 37 25.07 -14.93 -14.49
C LEU A 37 25.30 -15.85 -13.28
N CYS A 38 25.46 -15.30 -12.08
CA CYS A 38 25.56 -16.08 -10.85
C CYS A 38 24.36 -17.00 -10.64
N GLY A 39 23.13 -16.49 -10.88
CA GLY A 39 21.91 -17.28 -10.75
C GLY A 39 21.83 -18.45 -11.73
N LEU A 40 22.23 -18.25 -12.98
CA LEU A 40 22.31 -19.30 -13.99
C LEU A 40 23.35 -20.37 -13.60
N CYS A 41 24.51 -19.94 -13.09
CA CYS A 41 25.57 -20.85 -12.61
C CYS A 41 25.11 -21.72 -11.44
N ARG A 42 24.35 -21.15 -10.50
CA ARG A 42 23.83 -21.87 -9.31
C ARG A 42 22.79 -22.92 -9.64
N VAL A 43 21.98 -22.72 -10.67
CA VAL A 43 21.00 -23.73 -11.13
C VAL A 43 21.70 -24.92 -11.78
N SER A 44 22.91 -24.69 -12.38
CA SER A 44 23.84 -25.77 -12.79
C SER A 44 23.17 -26.85 -13.66
N ASP A 45 22.26 -26.46 -14.55
CA ASP A 45 21.67 -27.40 -15.52
C ASP A 45 22.71 -27.89 -16.54
N GLU A 46 22.36 -28.92 -17.30
CA GLU A 46 23.27 -29.53 -18.27
C GLU A 46 23.73 -28.53 -19.35
N LEU A 47 22.85 -27.62 -19.72
CA LEU A 47 23.12 -26.52 -20.66
C LEU A 47 24.16 -25.55 -20.13
N THR A 48 23.98 -25.11 -18.88
CA THR A 48 24.91 -24.18 -18.22
C THR A 48 26.30 -24.77 -18.08
N ARG A 49 26.42 -26.08 -17.78
CA ARG A 49 27.71 -26.80 -17.74
C ARG A 49 28.35 -26.89 -19.14
N CYS A 50 27.56 -27.11 -20.18
CA CYS A 50 28.10 -27.11 -21.55
C CYS A 50 28.65 -25.75 -21.99
N ILE A 51 28.02 -24.65 -21.54
CA ILE A 51 28.42 -23.27 -21.89
C ILE A 51 29.65 -22.83 -21.11
N LEU A 52 29.71 -23.11 -19.80
CA LEU A 52 30.76 -22.64 -18.88
C LEU A 52 31.96 -23.58 -18.82
N GLY A 53 31.78 -24.87 -19.15
CA GLY A 53 32.83 -25.87 -19.02
C GLY A 53 33.24 -26.07 -17.53
N ASP A 54 34.53 -25.98 -17.24
CA ASP A 54 35.09 -26.26 -15.92
C ASP A 54 35.00 -25.10 -14.92
N LEU A 55 34.33 -23.97 -15.26
CA LEU A 55 34.17 -22.83 -14.36
C LEU A 55 33.26 -23.19 -13.17
N THR A 56 33.72 -22.89 -11.98
CA THR A 56 32.92 -23.09 -10.76
C THR A 56 32.08 -21.86 -10.43
N VAL A 57 30.98 -22.07 -9.70
CA VAL A 57 30.08 -20.98 -9.27
C VAL A 57 30.85 -19.94 -8.42
N ASN A 58 31.77 -20.41 -7.57
CA ASN A 58 32.54 -19.54 -6.69
C ASN A 58 33.48 -18.61 -7.48
N GLU A 59 34.14 -19.07 -8.53
CA GLU A 59 34.98 -18.24 -9.40
C GLU A 59 34.19 -17.13 -10.08
N VAL A 60 32.98 -17.44 -10.54
CA VAL A 60 32.10 -16.46 -11.16
C VAL A 60 31.61 -15.43 -10.12
N GLU A 61 31.27 -15.87 -8.91
CA GLU A 61 30.80 -14.97 -7.83
C GLU A 61 31.90 -14.05 -7.31
N GLU A 62 33.16 -14.56 -7.17
CA GLU A 62 34.30 -13.75 -6.78
C GLU A 62 34.60 -12.69 -7.83
N GLU A 63 34.59 -13.05 -9.11
CA GLU A 63 34.85 -12.10 -10.19
C GLU A 63 33.72 -11.06 -10.36
N VAL A 64 32.47 -11.46 -10.19
CA VAL A 64 31.33 -10.53 -10.15
C VAL A 64 31.46 -9.56 -8.98
N SER A 65 31.86 -10.07 -7.78
CA SER A 65 32.09 -9.23 -6.60
C SER A 65 33.27 -8.26 -6.80
N HIS A 66 34.32 -8.68 -7.51
CA HIS A 66 35.46 -7.84 -7.84
C HIS A 66 35.08 -6.71 -8.80
N HIS A 67 34.23 -6.99 -9.80
CA HIS A 67 33.78 -6.01 -10.80
C HIS A 67 32.75 -5.01 -10.27
N TYR A 68 31.81 -5.45 -9.44
CA TYR A 68 30.81 -4.55 -8.86
C TYR A 68 31.31 -3.81 -7.62
N GLY A 69 32.33 -4.32 -6.91
CA GLY A 69 32.67 -3.90 -5.55
C GLY A 69 31.70 -4.47 -4.52
N ARG A 70 31.81 -4.09 -3.25
CA ARG A 70 30.81 -4.38 -2.23
C ARG A 70 29.80 -3.24 -2.19
N GLY A 71 28.52 -3.54 -2.34
CA GLY A 71 27.43 -2.59 -2.18
C GLY A 71 27.29 -2.09 -0.72
N GLU A 72 26.44 -1.13 -0.48
CA GLU A 72 26.18 -0.61 0.87
C GLU A 72 25.60 -1.70 1.77
N VAL A 73 26.21 -1.89 2.94
CA VAL A 73 25.76 -2.86 3.95
C VAL A 73 24.42 -2.39 4.51
N GLY A 74 23.32 -3.08 4.16
CA GLY A 74 21.99 -2.75 4.72
C GLY A 74 20.78 -3.12 3.87
N PHE A 75 20.94 -3.48 2.60
CA PHE A 75 19.79 -3.85 1.76
C PHE A 75 19.46 -5.34 1.87
N SER A 76 18.37 -5.68 2.55
CA SER A 76 17.87 -7.05 2.66
C SER A 76 16.94 -7.46 1.51
N ARG A 77 16.60 -6.56 0.57
CA ARG A 77 15.68 -6.83 -0.56
C ARG A 77 16.14 -6.13 -1.84
N VAL A 78 16.13 -6.90 -2.93
CA VAL A 78 16.31 -6.37 -4.29
C VAL A 78 14.97 -5.78 -4.76
N THR A 79 14.95 -4.50 -5.11
CA THR A 79 13.74 -3.75 -5.49
C THR A 79 13.56 -3.60 -7.00
N GLY A 80 14.60 -3.89 -7.82
CA GLY A 80 14.51 -3.69 -9.26
C GLY A 80 15.59 -4.40 -10.08
N LEU A 81 15.56 -4.15 -11.40
CA LEU A 81 16.53 -4.62 -12.39
C LEU A 81 17.39 -3.45 -12.90
N THR A 82 18.63 -3.72 -13.26
CA THR A 82 19.41 -2.76 -14.03
C THR A 82 18.90 -2.72 -15.48
N PRO A 83 19.12 -1.61 -16.22
CA PRO A 83 18.61 -1.49 -17.61
C PRO A 83 19.07 -2.61 -18.54
N HIS A 84 20.31 -3.09 -18.40
CA HIS A 84 20.85 -4.21 -19.19
C HIS A 84 20.18 -5.54 -18.81
N ALA A 85 19.99 -5.81 -17.52
CA ALA A 85 19.30 -7.03 -17.07
C ALA A 85 17.83 -7.03 -17.50
N GLN A 86 17.17 -5.90 -17.42
CA GLN A 86 15.77 -5.76 -17.87
C GLN A 86 15.63 -5.99 -19.36
N ARG A 87 16.50 -5.41 -20.20
CA ARG A 87 16.48 -5.64 -21.64
C ARG A 87 16.73 -7.10 -22.00
N ALA A 88 17.73 -7.74 -21.39
CA ALA A 88 18.04 -9.15 -21.64
C ALA A 88 16.86 -10.06 -21.30
N LEU A 89 16.17 -9.84 -20.17
CA LEU A 89 15.02 -10.65 -19.77
C LEU A 89 13.80 -10.38 -20.67
N LEU A 90 13.48 -9.13 -21.00
CA LEU A 90 12.38 -8.81 -21.90
C LEU A 90 12.59 -9.41 -23.29
N ARG A 91 13.81 -9.41 -23.81
CA ARG A 91 14.14 -10.05 -25.08
C ARG A 91 14.04 -11.57 -25.00
N ALA A 92 14.50 -12.18 -23.88
CA ALA A 92 14.36 -13.61 -23.67
C ALA A 92 12.89 -14.05 -23.69
N ILE A 93 12.01 -13.27 -23.05
CA ILE A 93 10.55 -13.49 -23.09
C ILE A 93 10.00 -13.33 -24.52
N SER A 94 10.32 -12.23 -25.17
CA SER A 94 9.86 -11.94 -26.53
C SER A 94 10.33 -12.99 -27.54
N TYR A 95 11.53 -13.52 -27.35
CA TYR A 95 12.12 -14.56 -28.18
C TYR A 95 11.47 -15.93 -27.98
N ALA A 96 11.20 -16.29 -26.71
CA ALA A 96 10.55 -17.57 -26.39
C ALA A 96 9.09 -17.62 -26.82
N ASN A 97 8.42 -16.47 -26.89
CA ASN A 97 6.96 -16.40 -26.99
C ASN A 97 6.47 -15.45 -28.10
N PRO A 98 6.88 -15.63 -29.36
CA PRO A 98 6.34 -14.82 -30.47
C PRO A 98 4.82 -14.99 -30.63
N ASP A 99 4.27 -16.15 -30.25
CA ASP A 99 2.83 -16.49 -30.35
C ASP A 99 2.14 -16.65 -28.98
N LYS A 100 2.73 -16.18 -27.87
CA LYS A 100 2.22 -16.31 -26.49
C LYS A 100 1.93 -17.76 -26.03
N LYS A 101 2.61 -18.75 -26.56
CA LYS A 101 2.36 -20.18 -26.25
C LYS A 101 3.51 -20.90 -25.55
N LEU A 102 4.69 -20.33 -25.47
CA LEU A 102 5.89 -20.96 -24.89
C LEU A 102 6.48 -20.08 -23.77
N LEU A 103 6.95 -20.72 -22.69
CA LEU A 103 7.62 -20.06 -21.57
C LEU A 103 9.11 -19.86 -21.86
N ALA A 104 9.67 -18.73 -21.41
CA ALA A 104 11.09 -18.45 -21.57
C ALA A 104 11.93 -19.35 -20.64
N GLY A 105 12.76 -20.20 -21.23
CA GLY A 105 13.65 -21.13 -20.51
C GLY A 105 15.04 -20.55 -20.26
N VAL A 106 15.88 -21.31 -19.54
CA VAL A 106 17.29 -20.99 -19.26
C VAL A 106 18.07 -20.71 -20.54
N ALA A 107 17.83 -21.46 -21.62
CA ALA A 107 18.47 -21.26 -22.92
C ALA A 107 18.22 -19.86 -23.52
N HIS A 108 16.98 -19.36 -23.40
CA HIS A 108 16.62 -18.04 -23.91
C HIS A 108 17.29 -16.93 -23.08
N ILE A 109 17.45 -17.11 -21.78
CA ILE A 109 18.17 -16.15 -20.91
C ILE A 109 19.66 -16.15 -21.26
N TRP A 110 20.27 -17.33 -21.43
CA TRP A 110 21.67 -17.45 -21.89
C TRP A 110 21.90 -16.79 -23.22
N GLN A 111 21.01 -17.01 -24.19
CA GLN A 111 21.10 -16.43 -25.50
C GLN A 111 21.13 -14.91 -25.44
N GLU A 112 20.18 -14.29 -24.78
CA GLU A 112 20.10 -12.83 -24.72
C GLU A 112 21.21 -12.22 -23.85
N LEU A 113 21.68 -12.92 -22.82
CA LEU A 113 22.82 -12.49 -22.01
C LEU A 113 24.11 -12.44 -22.85
N LEU A 114 24.34 -13.45 -23.71
CA LEU A 114 25.51 -13.53 -24.60
C LEU A 114 25.47 -12.54 -25.79
N TYR A 115 24.31 -11.96 -26.07
CA TYR A 115 24.14 -10.93 -27.13
C TYR A 115 23.97 -9.51 -26.60
N GLU A 116 23.87 -9.30 -25.28
CA GLU A 116 23.78 -7.96 -24.70
C GLU A 116 25.17 -7.31 -24.60
N ASN A 117 25.52 -6.49 -25.58
CA ASN A 117 26.84 -5.84 -25.65
C ASN A 117 27.10 -4.89 -24.47
N GLY A 118 28.31 -4.93 -23.90
CA GLY A 118 28.72 -4.05 -22.81
C GLY A 118 28.12 -4.38 -21.45
N CYS A 119 27.52 -5.55 -21.28
CA CYS A 119 26.97 -5.97 -20.00
C CYS A 119 28.05 -6.59 -19.09
N THR A 120 27.91 -6.45 -17.79
CA THR A 120 28.86 -6.93 -16.80
C THR A 120 29.09 -8.44 -16.88
N ALA A 121 28.05 -9.22 -17.23
CA ALA A 121 28.20 -10.67 -17.40
C ALA A 121 29.25 -11.03 -18.47
N LEU A 122 29.27 -10.34 -19.61
CA LEU A 122 30.25 -10.58 -20.65
C LEU A 122 31.68 -10.15 -20.24
N ILE A 123 31.79 -9.07 -19.47
CA ILE A 123 33.08 -8.59 -18.96
C ILE A 123 33.66 -9.63 -18.00
N VAL A 124 32.83 -10.12 -17.06
CA VAL A 124 33.23 -11.18 -16.11
C VAL A 124 33.62 -12.47 -16.81
N LEU A 125 32.86 -12.90 -17.82
CA LEU A 125 33.19 -14.10 -18.58
C LEU A 125 34.49 -13.95 -19.38
N ALA A 126 34.74 -12.74 -19.91
CA ALA A 126 35.99 -12.43 -20.61
C ALA A 126 37.22 -12.42 -19.65
N SER A 127 37.09 -11.86 -18.42
CA SER A 127 38.13 -11.89 -17.40
C SER A 127 38.48 -13.33 -16.95
N LEU A 128 37.44 -14.21 -16.93
CA LEU A 128 37.63 -15.65 -16.65
C LEU A 128 38.14 -16.45 -17.86
N GLY A 129 38.62 -15.75 -18.91
CA GLY A 129 39.25 -16.37 -20.10
C GLY A 129 38.28 -17.05 -21.05
N ARG A 130 36.99 -16.77 -20.99
CA ARG A 130 35.97 -17.32 -21.91
C ARG A 130 35.70 -16.34 -23.05
N THR A 131 35.72 -16.82 -24.27
CA THR A 131 35.35 -16.02 -25.44
C THR A 131 33.87 -16.19 -25.75
N VAL A 132 33.19 -15.05 -26.00
CA VAL A 132 31.75 -14.99 -26.28
C VAL A 132 31.38 -15.91 -27.47
N GLU A 133 32.23 -15.98 -28.48
CA GLU A 133 32.03 -16.83 -29.68
C GLU A 133 32.04 -18.32 -29.35
N ALA A 134 32.96 -18.78 -28.49
CA ALA A 134 33.02 -20.18 -28.07
C ALA A 134 31.77 -20.57 -27.26
N MET A 135 31.28 -19.65 -26.39
CA MET A 135 30.08 -19.90 -25.60
C MET A 135 28.79 -19.88 -26.45
N ARG A 136 28.72 -18.99 -27.44
CA ARG A 136 27.61 -18.99 -28.43
C ARG A 136 27.60 -20.29 -29.23
N THR A 137 28.75 -20.79 -29.63
CA THR A 137 28.86 -22.06 -30.36
C THR A 137 28.46 -23.23 -29.47
N ALA A 138 28.86 -23.23 -28.18
CA ALA A 138 28.43 -24.24 -27.21
C ALA A 138 26.91 -24.22 -26.98
N LEU A 139 26.31 -23.02 -26.86
CA LEU A 139 24.86 -22.85 -26.75
C LEU A 139 24.12 -23.41 -27.97
N LEU A 140 24.57 -23.06 -29.18
CA LEU A 140 23.97 -23.54 -30.43
C LEU A 140 24.06 -25.06 -30.57
N ASN A 141 25.20 -25.66 -30.20
CA ASN A 141 25.39 -27.11 -30.28
C ASN A 141 24.51 -27.85 -29.24
N ALA A 142 24.27 -27.24 -28.06
CA ALA A 142 23.47 -27.86 -27.00
C ALA A 142 21.96 -27.75 -27.22
N VAL A 143 21.47 -26.68 -27.85
CA VAL A 143 20.04 -26.39 -27.99
C VAL A 143 19.52 -26.59 -29.43
N GLY A 144 20.41 -26.74 -30.42
CA GLY A 144 20.08 -26.72 -31.87
C GLY A 144 19.87 -25.28 -32.36
N GLU A 145 19.58 -25.15 -33.66
CA GLU A 145 19.29 -23.84 -34.25
C GLU A 145 17.96 -23.30 -33.68
N ILE A 146 18.08 -22.37 -32.72
CA ILE A 146 16.95 -21.55 -32.31
C ILE A 146 16.75 -20.52 -33.43
N GLU A 147 15.72 -20.72 -34.25
CA GLU A 147 15.38 -19.79 -35.35
C GLU A 147 15.12 -18.39 -34.78
N ARG A 148 15.98 -17.45 -35.13
CA ARG A 148 15.71 -16.02 -34.91
C ARG A 148 14.72 -15.52 -35.95
N PRO A 149 13.71 -14.75 -35.62
CA PRO A 149 13.02 -13.93 -36.56
C PRO A 149 14.01 -12.87 -37.08
N LEU A 150 14.49 -13.05 -38.30
CA LEU A 150 15.59 -12.29 -38.98
C LEU A 150 15.31 -10.79 -39.17
N GLN A 151 14.21 -10.23 -38.68
CA GLN A 151 13.79 -8.86 -39.05
C GLN A 151 13.84 -7.80 -37.92
N ALA A 152 14.21 -8.13 -36.69
CA ALA A 152 14.07 -7.16 -35.59
C ALA A 152 15.39 -6.56 -35.06
N MET A 153 16.59 -6.86 -35.52
CA MET A 153 17.82 -6.31 -34.97
C MET A 153 18.93 -6.09 -36.04
N ARG A 154 18.86 -4.98 -36.72
CA ARG A 154 20.08 -4.28 -37.17
C ARG A 154 20.38 -3.15 -36.22
N ILE A 155 21.24 -3.45 -35.25
CA ILE A 155 21.94 -2.41 -34.49
C ILE A 155 23.14 -2.00 -35.34
N VAL A 156 23.18 -0.73 -35.69
CA VAL A 156 24.27 -0.09 -36.43
C VAL A 156 25.53 -0.10 -35.56
N PRO A 157 26.69 -0.58 -36.02
CA PRO A 157 27.95 -0.39 -35.31
C PRO A 157 28.36 1.09 -35.34
N SER A 158 28.97 1.56 -34.28
CA SER A 158 29.55 2.90 -34.13
C SER A 158 30.54 3.23 -35.27
N ALA A 159 30.36 4.40 -35.84
CA ALA A 159 31.01 4.89 -37.05
C ALA A 159 32.53 5.07 -36.90
N GLU A 160 33.28 4.48 -37.81
CA GLU A 160 34.55 5.02 -38.32
C GLU A 160 34.29 5.92 -39.54
N PRO A 161 35.17 6.90 -39.86
CA PRO A 161 34.86 7.97 -40.84
C PRO A 161 34.85 7.45 -42.29
N ILE A 162 33.70 7.58 -42.91
CA ILE A 162 33.43 7.13 -44.30
C ILE A 162 33.98 8.16 -45.30
N SER A 163 34.67 7.70 -46.38
CA SER A 163 35.18 8.49 -47.46
C SER A 163 34.05 9.07 -48.38
N GLN A 164 34.32 10.20 -49.03
CA GLN A 164 33.30 10.95 -49.79
C GLN A 164 32.70 10.21 -51.00
N GLN A 165 33.23 9.06 -51.42
CA GLN A 165 32.68 8.27 -52.54
C GLN A 165 31.60 7.28 -52.09
N GLU A 166 31.55 6.88 -50.82
CA GLU A 166 30.51 5.98 -50.26
C GLU A 166 29.21 6.75 -49.88
N ALA A 167 29.32 8.04 -49.66
CA ALA A 167 28.16 8.88 -49.37
C ALA A 167 27.19 9.08 -50.59
N ALA A 168 27.71 9.02 -51.82
CA ALA A 168 26.89 9.15 -52.98
C ALA A 168 26.10 7.87 -53.36
N SER A 169 26.63 6.69 -53.03
CA SER A 169 25.90 5.40 -53.18
C SER A 169 24.88 5.16 -52.08
N ALA A 170 25.12 5.68 -50.84
CA ALA A 170 24.18 5.61 -49.76
C ALA A 170 22.93 6.50 -49.95
N GLN A 171 23.06 7.62 -50.66
CA GLN A 171 21.91 8.48 -51.01
C GLN A 171 21.00 7.87 -52.11
N GLN A 172 21.53 7.06 -53.01
CA GLN A 172 20.72 6.34 -54.01
C GLN A 172 20.01 5.11 -53.39
N SER A 173 20.65 4.40 -52.50
CA SER A 173 20.00 3.29 -51.76
C SER A 173 19.00 3.77 -50.73
N ALA A 174 19.20 4.95 -50.09
CA ALA A 174 18.21 5.55 -49.20
C ALA A 174 16.95 6.04 -49.96
N LYS A 175 17.07 6.51 -51.20
CA LYS A 175 15.91 6.85 -52.05
C LYS A 175 15.15 5.61 -52.52
N ALA A 176 15.84 4.50 -52.81
CA ALA A 176 15.19 3.23 -53.18
C ALA A 176 14.53 2.55 -51.96
N ALA A 177 15.11 2.70 -50.75
CA ALA A 177 14.50 2.22 -49.50
C ALA A 177 13.30 3.07 -49.06
N ALA A 178 13.30 4.37 -49.35
CA ALA A 178 12.14 5.24 -49.09
C ALA A 178 10.97 4.93 -50.07
N GLN A 179 11.25 4.50 -51.29
CA GLN A 179 10.20 4.08 -52.22
C GLN A 179 9.68 2.65 -51.98
N SER A 180 10.42 1.80 -51.27
CA SER A 180 9.95 0.48 -50.85
C SER A 180 9.27 0.47 -49.47
N ALA A 181 9.37 1.55 -48.68
CA ALA A 181 8.63 1.74 -47.44
C ALA A 181 7.17 2.23 -47.68
N GLU A 182 6.86 2.73 -48.88
CA GLU A 182 5.50 3.14 -49.24
C GLU A 182 4.55 1.99 -49.63
N ASN A 183 4.97 0.74 -49.52
CA ASN A 183 4.14 -0.45 -49.83
C ASN A 183 4.04 -1.49 -48.72
N LYS A 184 4.08 -1.08 -47.42
CA LYS A 184 3.42 -1.86 -46.37
C LYS A 184 1.95 -1.44 -46.34
N PRO A 185 0.98 -2.37 -46.24
CA PRO A 185 -0.39 -1.97 -45.97
C PRO A 185 -0.33 -1.19 -44.63
N GLU A 186 -0.68 0.09 -44.64
CA GLU A 186 -0.89 0.89 -43.44
C GLU A 186 -1.92 0.12 -42.63
N GLU A 187 -1.53 -0.44 -41.50
CA GLU A 187 -2.47 -0.87 -40.48
C GLU A 187 -3.33 0.34 -40.17
N ALA A 188 -4.64 0.18 -40.28
CA ALA A 188 -5.59 1.25 -40.09
C ALA A 188 -5.36 1.87 -38.71
N PRO A 189 -5.26 3.22 -38.59
CA PRO A 189 -4.92 3.88 -37.33
C PRO A 189 -5.79 3.45 -36.15
N LEU A 190 -7.05 3.08 -36.37
CA LEU A 190 -7.95 2.55 -35.35
C LEU A 190 -7.47 1.20 -34.79
N GLU A 191 -6.99 0.31 -35.63
CA GLU A 191 -6.53 -1.03 -35.23
C GLU A 191 -5.16 -0.99 -34.51
N ALA A 192 -4.35 0.03 -34.85
CA ALA A 192 -3.04 0.23 -34.23
C ALA A 192 -3.11 0.83 -32.79
N TYR A 193 -4.12 1.67 -32.53
CA TYR A 193 -4.19 2.46 -31.27
C TYR A 193 -5.48 2.27 -30.46
N ALA A 194 -6.38 1.36 -30.88
CA ALA A 194 -7.62 1.11 -30.18
C ALA A 194 -7.99 -0.37 -30.17
N ARG A 195 -8.62 -0.83 -29.09
CA ARG A 195 -9.14 -2.20 -28.95
C ARG A 195 -10.59 -2.23 -29.41
N ASP A 196 -10.96 -3.11 -30.35
CA ASP A 196 -12.35 -3.35 -30.73
C ASP A 196 -13.09 -4.15 -29.64
N LEU A 197 -13.93 -3.46 -28.85
CA LEU A 197 -14.73 -4.08 -27.79
C LEU A 197 -15.85 -4.95 -28.39
N THR A 198 -16.38 -4.60 -29.56
CA THR A 198 -17.46 -5.37 -30.21
C THR A 198 -16.95 -6.71 -30.71
N GLN A 199 -15.72 -6.76 -31.22
CA GLN A 199 -15.08 -7.99 -31.61
C GLN A 199 -14.74 -8.86 -30.38
N ALA A 200 -14.23 -8.24 -29.31
CA ALA A 200 -13.96 -8.92 -28.04
C ALA A 200 -15.24 -9.50 -27.42
N ALA A 201 -16.36 -8.75 -27.50
CA ALA A 201 -17.68 -9.24 -27.07
C ALA A 201 -18.13 -10.47 -27.88
N ALA A 202 -17.95 -10.45 -29.19
CA ALA A 202 -18.29 -11.61 -30.05
C ALA A 202 -17.45 -12.85 -29.76
N LYS A 203 -16.24 -12.67 -29.22
CA LYS A 203 -15.36 -13.76 -28.81
C LYS A 203 -15.59 -14.21 -27.35
N HIS A 204 -16.52 -13.61 -26.62
CA HIS A 204 -16.78 -13.84 -25.20
C HIS A 204 -15.58 -13.52 -24.28
N GLU A 205 -14.73 -12.56 -24.68
CA GLU A 205 -13.58 -12.11 -23.91
C GLU A 205 -13.93 -11.06 -22.83
N LEU A 206 -15.12 -10.42 -22.92
CA LEU A 206 -15.55 -9.35 -22.03
C LEU A 206 -16.33 -9.89 -20.82
N GLU A 207 -16.31 -9.14 -19.74
CA GLU A 207 -17.06 -9.45 -18.51
C GLU A 207 -18.53 -9.07 -18.65
N PRO A 208 -19.48 -9.87 -18.08
CA PRO A 208 -20.88 -9.55 -18.13
C PRO A 208 -21.21 -8.28 -17.33
N LEU A 209 -22.00 -7.38 -17.90
CA LEU A 209 -22.50 -6.22 -17.18
C LEU A 209 -23.72 -6.62 -16.36
N ILE A 210 -23.67 -6.37 -15.05
CA ILE A 210 -24.72 -6.74 -14.10
C ILE A 210 -25.18 -5.50 -13.33
N GLY A 211 -26.50 -5.34 -13.17
CA GLY A 211 -27.10 -4.32 -12.30
C GLY A 211 -26.94 -2.85 -12.77
N ARG A 212 -26.72 -2.61 -14.08
CA ARG A 212 -26.51 -1.27 -14.66
C ARG A 212 -27.42 -0.99 -15.88
N GLU A 213 -28.59 -1.60 -15.90
CA GLU A 213 -29.54 -1.52 -17.02
C GLU A 213 -29.99 -0.08 -17.27
N THR A 214 -30.24 0.70 -16.21
CA THR A 214 -30.73 2.09 -16.31
C THR A 214 -29.70 3.03 -16.94
N GLU A 215 -28.44 2.92 -16.56
CA GLU A 215 -27.33 3.69 -17.12
C GLU A 215 -27.05 3.28 -18.57
N LEU A 216 -27.15 1.98 -18.87
CA LEU A 216 -26.96 1.44 -20.21
C LEU A 216 -28.09 1.91 -21.16
N GLU A 217 -29.34 1.87 -20.73
CA GLU A 217 -30.48 2.41 -21.49
C GLU A 217 -30.33 3.91 -21.74
N ALA A 218 -29.92 4.67 -20.71
CA ALA A 218 -29.67 6.10 -20.86
C ALA A 218 -28.55 6.36 -21.91
N MET A 219 -27.51 5.54 -21.93
CA MET A 219 -26.41 5.62 -22.89
C MET A 219 -26.89 5.31 -24.32
N ILE A 220 -27.72 4.29 -24.52
CA ILE A 220 -28.33 3.92 -25.78
C ILE A 220 -29.24 5.07 -26.29
N GLN A 221 -30.02 5.64 -25.41
CA GLN A 221 -30.90 6.77 -25.74
C GLN A 221 -30.12 8.02 -26.18
N ILE A 222 -28.99 8.30 -25.53
CA ILE A 222 -28.15 9.45 -25.87
C ILE A 222 -27.48 9.22 -27.25
N LEU A 223 -26.93 8.03 -27.49
CA LEU A 223 -26.27 7.67 -28.76
C LEU A 223 -27.25 7.73 -29.96
N GLY A 224 -28.54 7.49 -29.72
CA GLY A 224 -29.59 7.60 -30.73
C GLY A 224 -30.01 9.03 -31.07
N LYS A 225 -29.56 10.06 -30.37
CA LYS A 225 -29.93 11.45 -30.63
C LYS A 225 -29.22 12.01 -31.87
N LYS A 226 -29.88 12.92 -32.55
CA LYS A 226 -29.32 13.65 -33.71
C LYS A 226 -28.25 14.64 -33.27
N MET A 227 -28.41 15.27 -32.11
CA MET A 227 -27.47 16.23 -31.53
C MET A 227 -27.24 15.85 -30.06
N LYS A 228 -26.06 16.16 -29.52
CA LYS A 228 -25.64 15.77 -28.17
C LYS A 228 -25.69 14.23 -27.98
N ASN A 229 -25.19 13.55 -28.99
CA ASN A 229 -25.16 12.09 -29.08
C ASN A 229 -23.93 11.46 -28.44
N ASN A 230 -23.20 12.20 -27.59
CA ASN A 230 -22.02 11.72 -26.91
C ASN A 230 -22.31 11.60 -25.41
N PRO A 231 -22.47 10.39 -24.87
CA PRO A 231 -22.59 10.18 -23.44
C PRO A 231 -21.24 10.42 -22.72
N LEU A 232 -21.33 11.01 -21.53
CA LEU A 232 -20.19 11.19 -20.63
C LEU A 232 -20.51 10.52 -19.30
N LEU A 233 -19.82 9.44 -19.00
CA LEU A 233 -19.93 8.68 -17.78
C LEU A 233 -19.16 9.40 -16.65
N LEU A 234 -19.89 9.86 -15.64
CA LEU A 234 -19.33 10.54 -14.48
C LEU A 234 -19.47 9.65 -13.23
N GLY A 235 -18.36 9.37 -12.56
CA GLY A 235 -18.36 8.58 -11.34
C GLY A 235 -16.97 8.46 -10.76
N GLU A 236 -16.87 8.03 -9.51
CA GLU A 236 -15.60 7.80 -8.85
C GLU A 236 -14.83 6.64 -9.52
N PRO A 237 -13.50 6.50 -9.30
CA PRO A 237 -12.74 5.36 -9.80
C PRO A 237 -13.32 4.03 -9.27
N GLY A 238 -13.30 2.98 -10.09
CA GLY A 238 -13.73 1.64 -9.65
C GLY A 238 -15.25 1.40 -9.58
N VAL A 239 -16.12 2.37 -9.99
CA VAL A 239 -17.59 2.17 -9.96
C VAL A 239 -18.16 1.44 -11.18
N GLY A 240 -17.32 1.01 -12.13
CA GLY A 240 -17.74 0.24 -13.31
C GLY A 240 -18.07 1.10 -14.55
N LYS A 241 -17.40 2.25 -14.75
CA LYS A 241 -17.61 3.10 -15.94
C LYS A 241 -17.20 2.40 -17.24
N SER A 242 -16.07 1.71 -17.26
CA SER A 242 -15.55 0.99 -18.43
C SER A 242 -16.40 -0.25 -18.73
N ALA A 243 -16.91 -0.93 -17.70
CA ALA A 243 -17.85 -2.04 -17.84
C ALA A 243 -19.15 -1.66 -18.56
N LEU A 244 -19.64 -0.40 -18.42
CA LEU A 244 -20.79 0.08 -19.19
C LEU A 244 -20.53 0.14 -20.69
N ALA A 245 -19.32 0.53 -21.13
CA ALA A 245 -18.96 0.52 -22.54
C ALA A 245 -18.82 -0.91 -23.09
N GLU A 246 -18.28 -1.82 -22.28
CA GLU A 246 -18.18 -3.24 -22.58
C GLU A 246 -19.58 -3.90 -22.66
N GLY A 247 -20.47 -3.57 -21.71
CA GLY A 247 -21.86 -4.02 -21.72
C GLY A 247 -22.63 -3.57 -22.95
N LEU A 248 -22.39 -2.32 -23.40
CA LEU A 248 -22.97 -1.87 -24.67
C LEU A 248 -22.42 -2.66 -25.86
N ALA A 249 -21.13 -2.95 -25.89
CA ALA A 249 -20.50 -3.76 -26.93
C ALA A 249 -21.10 -5.18 -26.98
N MET A 250 -21.36 -5.79 -25.82
CA MET A 250 -22.04 -7.10 -25.74
C MET A 250 -23.49 -7.04 -26.28
N ARG A 251 -24.28 -6.00 -25.94
CA ARG A 251 -25.62 -5.85 -26.50
C ARG A 251 -25.61 -5.62 -28.02
N ILE A 252 -24.61 -4.89 -28.55
CA ILE A 252 -24.45 -4.72 -30.01
C ILE A 252 -24.12 -6.06 -30.66
N ALA A 253 -23.20 -6.83 -30.10
CA ALA A 253 -22.80 -8.14 -30.60
C ALA A 253 -23.97 -9.14 -30.59
N SER A 254 -24.79 -9.15 -29.52
CA SER A 254 -26.01 -9.97 -29.39
C SER A 254 -27.20 -9.43 -30.19
N ARG A 255 -27.08 -8.27 -30.86
CA ARG A 255 -28.13 -7.55 -31.58
C ARG A 255 -29.31 -7.10 -30.74
N ASP A 256 -29.10 -6.91 -29.43
CA ASP A 256 -30.08 -6.41 -28.49
C ASP A 256 -29.97 -4.89 -28.34
N VAL A 257 -30.05 -4.17 -29.47
CA VAL A 257 -29.97 -2.71 -29.54
C VAL A 257 -30.93 -2.18 -30.61
N PRO A 258 -31.35 -0.90 -30.50
CA PRO A 258 -32.17 -0.27 -31.54
C PRO A 258 -31.52 -0.32 -32.92
N PRO A 259 -32.32 -0.26 -34.03
CA PRO A 259 -31.80 -0.33 -35.37
C PRO A 259 -30.70 0.68 -35.73
N SER A 260 -30.69 1.84 -35.03
CA SER A 260 -29.68 2.90 -35.23
C SER A 260 -28.28 2.54 -34.72
N LEU A 261 -28.15 1.49 -33.90
CA LEU A 261 -26.91 1.01 -33.34
C LEU A 261 -26.53 -0.38 -33.86
N LEU A 262 -27.39 -1.02 -34.65
CA LEU A 262 -27.06 -2.32 -35.26
C LEU A 262 -25.85 -2.19 -36.22
N GLY A 263 -24.86 -3.07 -36.03
CA GLY A 263 -23.65 -3.08 -36.86
C GLY A 263 -22.66 -1.96 -36.56
N THR A 264 -22.85 -1.21 -35.45
CA THR A 264 -21.83 -0.28 -34.95
C THR A 264 -20.72 -1.04 -34.24
N GLN A 265 -19.50 -0.50 -34.31
CA GLN A 265 -18.32 -1.03 -33.64
C GLN A 265 -17.85 -0.05 -32.57
N ILE A 266 -17.50 -0.57 -31.38
CA ILE A 266 -16.98 0.27 -30.28
C ILE A 266 -15.49 0.02 -30.17
N TYR A 267 -14.71 1.09 -30.34
CA TYR A 267 -13.26 1.07 -30.20
C TYR A 267 -12.84 1.80 -28.93
N ALA A 268 -12.20 1.10 -28.00
CA ALA A 268 -11.60 1.70 -26.79
C ALA A 268 -10.20 2.22 -27.12
N LEU A 269 -10.00 3.53 -27.04
CA LEU A 269 -8.72 4.18 -27.30
C LEU A 269 -7.73 3.89 -26.18
N ASP A 270 -6.53 3.41 -26.55
CA ASP A 270 -5.42 3.27 -25.63
C ASP A 270 -4.55 4.54 -25.68
N LEU A 271 -4.71 5.38 -24.66
CA LEU A 271 -3.98 6.65 -24.55
C LEU A 271 -2.47 6.44 -24.33
N ALA A 272 -2.07 5.33 -23.73
CA ALA A 272 -0.66 5.01 -23.51
C ALA A 272 0.02 4.67 -24.84
N LEU A 273 -0.64 3.89 -25.71
CA LEU A 273 -0.13 3.58 -27.05
C LEU A 273 -0.07 4.81 -27.96
N LEU A 274 -1.03 5.73 -27.80
CA LEU A 274 -1.06 6.98 -28.58
C LEU A 274 0.14 7.88 -28.28
N VAL A 275 0.60 7.90 -27.00
CA VAL A 275 1.74 8.71 -26.56
C VAL A 275 3.07 7.96 -26.74
N ALA A 276 3.05 6.63 -26.69
CA ALA A 276 4.26 5.82 -26.80
C ALA A 276 5.01 6.08 -28.13
N GLY A 277 6.31 6.34 -28.01
CA GLY A 277 7.19 6.57 -29.16
C GLY A 277 7.06 7.94 -29.85
N THR A 278 6.15 8.82 -29.45
CA THR A 278 6.08 10.17 -29.98
C THR A 278 7.19 11.03 -29.37
N LYS A 279 8.05 11.60 -30.22
CA LYS A 279 9.11 12.53 -29.83
C LYS A 279 8.64 13.98 -29.87
N PHE A 280 7.64 14.27 -30.68
CA PHE A 280 7.12 15.61 -30.91
C PHE A 280 5.59 15.64 -30.81
N ARG A 281 5.06 16.72 -30.31
CA ARG A 281 3.61 17.01 -30.18
C ARG A 281 2.84 16.75 -31.51
N GLY A 282 3.43 17.08 -32.65
CA GLY A 282 2.80 16.92 -33.94
C GLY A 282 2.48 15.46 -34.31
N GLU A 283 3.32 14.52 -33.92
CA GLU A 283 3.09 13.08 -34.16
C GLU A 283 1.88 12.55 -33.44
N PHE A 284 1.66 12.97 -32.18
CA PHE A 284 0.47 12.63 -31.42
C PHE A 284 -0.81 13.25 -32.02
N GLU A 285 -0.74 14.53 -32.40
CA GLU A 285 -1.87 15.21 -33.06
C GLU A 285 -2.23 14.54 -34.41
N GLU A 286 -1.24 14.07 -35.16
CA GLU A 286 -1.41 13.37 -36.41
C GLU A 286 -2.05 11.98 -36.21
N ARG A 287 -1.65 11.21 -35.21
CA ARG A 287 -2.26 9.93 -34.86
C ARG A 287 -3.74 10.10 -34.49
N ILE A 288 -4.08 11.04 -33.62
CA ILE A 288 -5.48 11.31 -33.26
C ILE A 288 -6.30 11.76 -34.47
N LYS A 289 -5.70 12.58 -35.34
CA LYS A 289 -6.34 13.06 -36.57
C LYS A 289 -6.65 11.90 -37.53
N GLY A 290 -5.71 10.96 -37.66
CA GLY A 290 -5.89 9.74 -38.42
C GLY A 290 -7.04 8.90 -37.89
N ILE A 291 -7.10 8.64 -36.56
CA ILE A 291 -8.17 7.88 -35.92
C ILE A 291 -9.53 8.54 -36.13
N VAL A 292 -9.62 9.87 -35.92
CA VAL A 292 -10.86 10.62 -36.11
C VAL A 292 -11.33 10.58 -37.57
N SER A 293 -10.42 10.73 -38.54
CA SER A 293 -10.76 10.65 -39.96
C SER A 293 -11.26 9.28 -40.31
N GLU A 294 -10.59 8.22 -39.92
CA GLU A 294 -10.99 6.84 -40.18
C GLU A 294 -12.35 6.50 -39.53
N ALA A 295 -12.56 6.92 -38.28
CA ALA A 295 -13.85 6.72 -37.61
C ALA A 295 -15.01 7.44 -38.31
N GLN A 296 -14.75 8.63 -38.90
CA GLN A 296 -15.73 9.37 -39.70
C GLN A 296 -16.00 8.72 -41.06
N GLU A 297 -14.96 8.19 -41.70
CA GLU A 297 -15.07 7.50 -43.02
C GLU A 297 -15.84 6.17 -42.89
N ARG A 298 -15.56 5.38 -41.87
CA ARG A 298 -16.29 4.13 -41.59
C ARG A 298 -17.77 4.41 -41.19
N GLY A 299 -18.07 5.53 -40.51
CA GLY A 299 -19.41 6.01 -40.18
C GLY A 299 -20.18 5.21 -39.11
N ASN A 300 -19.79 3.95 -38.87
CA ASN A 300 -20.39 3.03 -37.92
C ASN A 300 -19.51 2.81 -36.64
N VAL A 301 -18.60 3.72 -36.37
CA VAL A 301 -17.67 3.65 -35.23
C VAL A 301 -18.14 4.53 -34.07
N ILE A 302 -18.02 3.98 -32.86
CA ILE A 302 -18.14 4.70 -31.60
C ILE A 302 -16.78 4.59 -30.90
N LEU A 303 -16.19 5.74 -30.53
CA LEU A 303 -14.96 5.76 -29.76
C LEU A 303 -15.27 5.77 -28.27
N PHE A 304 -14.74 4.83 -27.50
CA PHE A 304 -14.73 4.88 -26.05
C PHE A 304 -13.39 5.46 -25.58
N ILE A 305 -13.47 6.53 -24.78
CA ILE A 305 -12.28 7.21 -24.23
C ILE A 305 -12.42 7.21 -22.72
N ASP A 306 -11.65 6.33 -22.10
CA ASP A 306 -11.50 6.36 -20.63
C ASP A 306 -10.59 7.53 -20.25
N GLU A 307 -10.81 8.08 -19.06
CA GLU A 307 -10.10 9.26 -18.59
C GLU A 307 -10.07 10.40 -19.62
N LEU A 308 -11.23 10.73 -20.20
CA LEU A 308 -11.35 11.76 -21.25
C LEU A 308 -10.64 13.09 -20.90
N HIS A 309 -10.51 13.39 -19.63
CA HIS A 309 -9.84 14.58 -19.11
C HIS A 309 -8.33 14.63 -19.47
N THR A 310 -7.67 13.50 -19.66
CA THR A 310 -6.26 13.43 -20.04
C THR A 310 -6.01 14.01 -21.43
N LEU A 311 -6.95 13.82 -22.34
CA LEU A 311 -6.92 14.40 -23.70
C LEU A 311 -7.23 15.90 -23.73
N ILE A 312 -7.97 16.39 -22.74
CA ILE A 312 -8.52 17.75 -22.73
C ILE A 312 -7.73 18.67 -21.79
N GLY A 313 -7.21 18.14 -20.69
CA GLY A 313 -6.73 18.93 -19.56
C GLY A 313 -5.25 19.23 -19.52
N ALA A 314 -4.51 18.74 -20.46
CA ALA A 314 -3.07 18.91 -20.53
C ALA A 314 -2.59 20.32 -20.91
N GLY A 315 -3.46 21.32 -21.03
CA GLY A 315 -3.15 22.68 -21.50
C GLY A 315 -2.83 23.74 -20.41
N GLY A 316 -2.41 23.36 -19.22
CA GLY A 316 -2.08 24.29 -18.12
C GLY A 316 -0.57 24.48 -17.92
N SER A 317 -0.01 25.60 -18.32
CA SER A 317 1.23 26.31 -17.86
C SER A 317 2.57 25.57 -17.73
N SER A 318 2.75 24.37 -18.29
CA SER A 318 4.07 23.79 -18.50
C SER A 318 4.26 23.45 -19.98
N GLU A 319 5.38 23.86 -20.55
CA GLU A 319 5.79 23.55 -21.92
C GLU A 319 5.77 22.04 -22.14
N GLY A 320 4.80 21.55 -22.94
CA GLY A 320 4.75 20.13 -23.33
C GLY A 320 3.38 19.42 -23.22
N THR A 321 2.29 20.11 -22.88
CA THR A 321 0.99 19.47 -22.66
C THR A 321 0.18 19.27 -23.94
N LEU A 322 -0.35 18.06 -24.09
CA LEU A 322 -1.10 17.58 -25.26
C LEU A 322 -2.52 18.17 -25.30
N ASP A 323 -2.91 18.93 -26.31
CA ASP A 323 -4.26 19.47 -26.47
C ASP A 323 -4.98 18.83 -27.65
N ALA A 324 -5.43 17.58 -27.43
CA ALA A 324 -6.23 16.84 -28.42
C ALA A 324 -7.67 17.37 -28.52
N ALA A 325 -8.09 18.19 -27.57
CA ALA A 325 -9.45 18.76 -27.56
C ALA A 325 -9.73 19.53 -28.83
N ASN A 326 -8.75 20.30 -29.36
CA ASN A 326 -8.93 21.09 -30.55
C ASN A 326 -9.14 20.25 -31.82
N ILE A 327 -8.69 19.00 -31.85
CA ILE A 327 -8.91 18.06 -32.95
C ILE A 327 -10.32 17.43 -32.86
N LEU A 328 -10.74 17.07 -31.64
CA LEU A 328 -12.04 16.44 -31.39
C LEU A 328 -13.22 17.43 -31.51
N LYS A 329 -13.05 18.68 -31.08
CA LYS A 329 -14.11 19.71 -31.08
C LYS A 329 -14.85 19.86 -32.41
N PRO A 330 -14.20 19.97 -33.59
CA PRO A 330 -14.89 20.10 -34.87
C PRO A 330 -15.70 18.85 -35.24
N ALA A 331 -15.19 17.64 -34.97
CA ALA A 331 -15.86 16.39 -35.25
C ALA A 331 -17.09 16.18 -34.38
N LEU A 332 -16.99 16.45 -33.07
CA LEU A 332 -18.08 16.43 -32.12
C LEU A 332 -19.14 17.52 -32.42
N ALA A 333 -18.69 18.69 -32.92
CA ALA A 333 -19.58 19.80 -33.25
C ALA A 333 -20.50 19.49 -34.44
N ARG A 334 -19.97 18.79 -35.42
CA ARG A 334 -20.73 18.36 -36.62
C ARG A 334 -21.60 17.14 -36.37
N GLY A 335 -21.37 16.39 -35.26
CA GLY A 335 -22.09 15.15 -34.98
C GLY A 335 -21.68 13.98 -35.90
N THR A 336 -20.55 14.11 -36.58
CA THR A 336 -20.00 13.08 -37.48
C THR A 336 -19.19 12.03 -36.73
N LEU A 337 -18.88 12.26 -35.47
CA LEU A 337 -18.18 11.33 -34.58
C LEU A 337 -19.04 11.08 -33.35
N ARG A 338 -19.19 9.82 -32.94
CA ARG A 338 -19.80 9.40 -31.69
C ARG A 338 -18.72 9.03 -30.70
N VAL A 339 -18.79 9.60 -29.51
CA VAL A 339 -17.81 9.36 -28.43
C VAL A 339 -18.53 9.05 -27.13
N ILE A 340 -18.09 7.97 -26.47
CA ILE A 340 -18.43 7.67 -25.08
C ILE A 340 -17.21 8.10 -24.25
N GLY A 341 -17.34 9.08 -23.39
CA GLY A 341 -16.27 9.50 -22.49
C GLY A 341 -16.52 9.00 -21.08
N ALA A 342 -15.45 8.68 -20.35
CA ALA A 342 -15.51 8.40 -18.92
C ALA A 342 -14.56 9.33 -18.18
N THR A 343 -14.96 9.84 -16.99
CA THR A 343 -14.12 10.68 -16.13
C THR A 343 -14.70 10.75 -14.71
N THR A 344 -13.93 11.33 -13.77
CA THR A 344 -14.40 11.60 -12.41
C THR A 344 -15.12 12.95 -12.30
N TYR A 345 -15.94 13.15 -11.24
CA TYR A 345 -16.58 14.44 -10.96
C TYR A 345 -15.59 15.58 -10.77
N LYS A 346 -14.46 15.30 -10.10
CA LYS A 346 -13.40 16.28 -9.83
C LYS A 346 -12.76 16.78 -11.13
N GLU A 347 -12.44 15.87 -12.00
CA GLU A 347 -11.76 16.14 -13.28
C GLU A 347 -12.72 16.77 -14.30
N TYR A 348 -13.98 16.33 -14.31
CA TYR A 348 -15.04 16.97 -15.08
C TYR A 348 -15.14 18.48 -14.78
N ARG A 349 -15.24 18.86 -13.48
CA ARG A 349 -15.32 20.27 -13.05
C ARG A 349 -14.04 21.05 -13.39
N LYS A 350 -12.89 20.39 -13.29
CA LYS A 350 -11.59 21.05 -13.50
C LYS A 350 -11.30 21.32 -14.97
N TYR A 351 -11.64 20.40 -15.86
CA TYR A 351 -11.21 20.40 -17.27
C TYR A 351 -12.35 20.55 -18.27
N ILE A 352 -13.46 19.81 -18.12
CA ILE A 352 -14.51 19.74 -19.16
C ILE A 352 -15.56 20.82 -18.96
N GLU A 353 -16.02 21.06 -17.75
CA GLU A 353 -17.07 22.04 -17.44
C GLU A 353 -16.66 23.47 -17.80
N LYS A 354 -15.38 23.77 -17.69
CA LYS A 354 -14.81 25.08 -18.05
C LYS A 354 -14.80 25.32 -19.57
N ASP A 355 -14.78 24.27 -20.39
CA ASP A 355 -14.85 24.36 -21.84
C ASP A 355 -16.29 24.26 -22.31
N ALA A 356 -16.94 25.40 -22.46
CA ALA A 356 -18.34 25.47 -22.86
C ALA A 356 -18.65 24.81 -24.23
N ALA A 357 -17.66 24.68 -25.12
CA ALA A 357 -17.80 24.02 -26.41
C ALA A 357 -17.94 22.51 -26.25
N LEU A 358 -17.12 21.89 -25.37
CA LEU A 358 -17.17 20.46 -25.07
C LEU A 358 -18.36 20.13 -24.18
N ALA A 359 -18.60 20.89 -23.10
CA ALA A 359 -19.68 20.65 -22.16
C ALA A 359 -21.05 20.62 -22.83
N ARG A 360 -21.26 21.39 -23.91
CA ARG A 360 -22.50 21.41 -24.71
C ARG A 360 -22.67 20.20 -25.63
N ARG A 361 -21.63 19.43 -25.88
CA ARG A 361 -21.63 18.28 -26.80
C ARG A 361 -21.80 16.95 -26.12
N PHE A 362 -21.39 16.88 -24.86
CA PHE A 362 -21.58 15.71 -24.02
C PHE A 362 -22.86 15.78 -23.21
N GLN A 363 -23.50 14.63 -23.02
CA GLN A 363 -24.60 14.47 -22.08
C GLN A 363 -24.13 13.56 -20.93
N ARG A 364 -24.27 14.06 -19.70
CA ARG A 364 -23.82 13.40 -18.49
C ARG A 364 -24.72 12.22 -18.13
N ILE A 365 -24.11 11.14 -17.69
CA ILE A 365 -24.70 9.98 -17.03
C ILE A 365 -23.93 9.80 -15.74
N ASP A 366 -24.64 9.91 -14.61
CA ASP A 366 -24.03 9.73 -13.29
C ASP A 366 -24.00 8.24 -12.95
N VAL A 367 -22.78 7.68 -12.85
CA VAL A 367 -22.54 6.29 -12.46
C VAL A 367 -22.22 6.29 -10.96
N ARG A 368 -23.20 5.92 -10.16
CA ARG A 368 -23.08 5.91 -8.70
C ARG A 368 -22.43 4.61 -8.23
N GLU A 369 -21.85 4.65 -7.04
CA GLU A 369 -21.39 3.45 -6.34
C GLU A 369 -22.57 2.51 -6.12
N PRO A 370 -22.49 1.21 -6.48
CA PRO A 370 -23.54 0.24 -6.22
C PRO A 370 -23.70 0.01 -4.71
N ASP A 371 -24.92 -0.27 -4.29
CA ASP A 371 -25.16 -0.69 -2.92
C ASP A 371 -24.65 -2.13 -2.65
N LYS A 372 -24.72 -2.58 -1.38
CA LYS A 372 -24.23 -3.91 -1.00
C LYS A 372 -24.95 -5.05 -1.72
N ALA A 373 -26.28 -4.90 -1.95
CA ALA A 373 -27.08 -5.92 -2.62
C ALA A 373 -26.71 -6.02 -4.11
N GLN A 374 -26.60 -4.87 -4.79
CA GLN A 374 -26.15 -4.79 -6.19
C GLN A 374 -24.71 -5.30 -6.34
N THR A 375 -23.83 -4.98 -5.37
CA THR A 375 -22.46 -5.48 -5.41
C THR A 375 -22.42 -7.00 -5.29
N LEU A 376 -23.25 -7.60 -4.42
CA LEU A 376 -23.34 -9.06 -4.28
C LEU A 376 -23.84 -9.71 -5.57
N GLU A 377 -24.83 -9.10 -6.27
CA GLU A 377 -25.29 -9.58 -7.57
C GLU A 377 -24.16 -9.53 -8.62
N ILE A 378 -23.36 -8.46 -8.64
CA ILE A 378 -22.22 -8.32 -9.54
C ILE A 378 -21.20 -9.44 -9.26
N LEU A 379 -20.81 -9.64 -7.99
CA LEU A 379 -19.86 -10.69 -7.61
C LEU A 379 -20.36 -12.09 -7.95
N SER A 380 -21.63 -12.35 -7.69
CA SER A 380 -22.27 -13.64 -8.03
C SER A 380 -22.24 -13.92 -9.54
N GLY A 381 -22.41 -12.92 -10.36
CA GLY A 381 -22.34 -13.06 -11.82
C GLY A 381 -20.93 -13.15 -12.38
N LEU A 382 -19.91 -12.66 -11.63
CA LEU A 382 -18.50 -12.77 -12.01
C LEU A 382 -17.84 -14.06 -11.46
N ARG A 383 -18.47 -14.72 -10.47
CA ARG A 383 -17.96 -15.88 -9.74
C ARG A 383 -17.37 -16.96 -10.64
N GLU A 384 -18.14 -17.44 -11.61
CA GLU A 384 -17.74 -18.56 -12.50
C GLU A 384 -16.45 -18.24 -13.27
N ARG A 385 -16.23 -16.96 -13.64
CA ARG A 385 -15.03 -16.57 -14.36
C ARG A 385 -13.79 -16.55 -13.45
N TYR A 386 -13.91 -16.06 -12.22
CA TYR A 386 -12.83 -16.09 -11.25
C TYR A 386 -12.51 -17.52 -10.79
N GLU A 387 -13.53 -18.36 -10.59
CA GLU A 387 -13.36 -19.78 -10.31
C GLU A 387 -12.59 -20.52 -11.42
N ASN A 388 -12.98 -20.27 -12.68
CA ASN A 388 -12.29 -20.85 -13.85
C ASN A 388 -10.86 -20.30 -14.03
N PHE A 389 -10.62 -19.03 -13.76
CA PHE A 389 -9.31 -18.42 -13.92
C PHE A 389 -8.31 -18.89 -12.85
N HIS A 390 -8.74 -18.92 -11.58
CA HIS A 390 -7.88 -19.32 -10.46
C HIS A 390 -7.93 -20.82 -10.15
N HIS A 391 -8.82 -21.58 -10.80
CA HIS A 391 -9.06 -23.00 -10.52
C HIS A 391 -9.44 -23.27 -9.05
N VAL A 392 -10.32 -22.45 -8.52
CA VAL A 392 -10.82 -22.49 -7.12
C VAL A 392 -12.35 -22.50 -7.13
N GLU A 393 -12.95 -22.86 -6.01
CA GLU A 393 -14.39 -22.74 -5.77
C GLU A 393 -14.63 -21.60 -4.77
N ILE A 394 -15.55 -20.68 -5.05
CA ILE A 394 -15.86 -19.53 -4.18
C ILE A 394 -17.21 -19.78 -3.50
N SER A 395 -17.23 -19.81 -2.17
CA SER A 395 -18.47 -20.01 -1.43
C SER A 395 -19.34 -18.74 -1.39
N ASP A 396 -20.65 -18.90 -1.18
CA ASP A 396 -21.57 -17.78 -1.05
C ASP A 396 -21.24 -16.91 0.18
N GLU A 397 -20.77 -17.55 1.26
CA GLU A 397 -20.32 -16.88 2.47
C GLU A 397 -19.12 -15.96 2.17
N ALA A 398 -18.17 -16.41 1.34
CA ALA A 398 -17.02 -15.59 0.92
C ALA A 398 -17.46 -14.35 0.14
N LEU A 399 -18.44 -14.45 -0.75
CA LEU A 399 -18.98 -13.32 -1.50
C LEU A 399 -19.63 -12.29 -0.57
N ILE A 400 -20.46 -12.76 0.38
CA ILE A 400 -21.10 -11.90 1.38
C ILE A 400 -20.06 -11.23 2.25
N SER A 401 -19.08 -11.99 2.74
CA SER A 401 -17.99 -11.49 3.57
C SER A 401 -17.13 -10.49 2.82
N ALA A 402 -16.83 -10.71 1.53
CA ALA A 402 -16.09 -9.77 0.69
C ALA A 402 -16.80 -8.42 0.58
N VAL A 403 -18.11 -8.40 0.39
CA VAL A 403 -18.90 -7.16 0.33
C VAL A 403 -18.96 -6.45 1.69
N GLU A 404 -19.20 -7.20 2.77
CA GLU A 404 -19.34 -6.62 4.10
C GLU A 404 -18.01 -6.09 4.65
N LEU A 405 -16.96 -6.90 4.55
CA LEU A 405 -15.64 -6.53 5.07
C LEU A 405 -15.00 -5.42 4.23
N SER A 406 -15.07 -5.47 2.90
CA SER A 406 -14.54 -4.39 2.07
C SER A 406 -15.31 -3.07 2.29
N SER A 407 -16.64 -3.13 2.50
CA SER A 407 -17.43 -1.95 2.85
C SER A 407 -17.02 -1.34 4.19
N ARG A 408 -16.67 -2.19 5.17
CA ARG A 408 -16.35 -1.79 6.54
C ARG A 408 -14.89 -1.33 6.68
N TYR A 409 -13.95 -2.07 6.06
CA TYR A 409 -12.52 -1.92 6.31
C TYR A 409 -11.79 -1.12 5.22
N VAL A 410 -12.24 -1.17 3.96
CA VAL A 410 -11.60 -0.48 2.83
C VAL A 410 -12.39 0.78 2.48
N THR A 411 -11.92 1.93 2.99
CA THR A 411 -12.63 3.22 2.88
C THR A 411 -12.09 4.14 1.79
N ASP A 412 -10.93 3.83 1.23
CA ASP A 412 -10.23 4.62 0.21
C ASP A 412 -10.60 4.24 -1.23
N ARG A 413 -11.35 3.14 -1.42
CA ARG A 413 -11.80 2.62 -2.71
C ARG A 413 -13.33 2.46 -2.72
N PHE A 414 -13.91 2.34 -3.94
CA PHE A 414 -15.36 2.26 -4.15
C PHE A 414 -15.77 0.85 -4.58
N MET A 415 -17.07 0.52 -4.33
CA MET A 415 -17.67 -0.68 -4.86
C MET A 415 -17.94 -0.54 -6.37
N PRO A 416 -17.92 -1.63 -7.16
CA PRO A 416 -17.66 -3.02 -6.76
C PRO A 416 -16.16 -3.38 -6.73
N ASP A 417 -15.29 -2.52 -7.25
CA ASP A 417 -13.85 -2.75 -7.51
C ASP A 417 -13.12 -3.34 -6.28
N LYS A 418 -13.28 -2.70 -5.11
CA LYS A 418 -12.64 -3.18 -3.86
C LYS A 418 -13.09 -4.58 -3.42
N ALA A 419 -14.32 -4.98 -3.72
CA ALA A 419 -14.83 -6.29 -3.38
C ALA A 419 -14.39 -7.35 -4.40
N ILE A 420 -14.26 -6.97 -5.68
CA ILE A 420 -13.70 -7.79 -6.75
C ILE A 420 -12.22 -8.05 -6.47
N ASP A 421 -11.43 -7.00 -6.22
CA ASP A 421 -10.01 -7.11 -5.87
C ASP A 421 -9.78 -8.03 -4.66
N LEU A 422 -10.67 -7.97 -3.67
CA LEU A 422 -10.56 -8.79 -2.46
C LEU A 422 -10.76 -10.28 -2.76
N ILE A 423 -11.70 -10.62 -3.65
CA ILE A 423 -11.92 -12.00 -4.09
C ILE A 423 -10.75 -12.48 -4.95
N ASP A 424 -10.28 -11.64 -5.88
CA ASP A 424 -9.15 -11.96 -6.76
C ASP A 424 -7.87 -12.25 -5.96
N GLU A 425 -7.56 -11.41 -4.97
CA GLU A 425 -6.41 -11.59 -4.07
C GLU A 425 -6.58 -12.86 -3.21
N ALA A 426 -7.78 -13.11 -2.65
CA ALA A 426 -8.04 -14.30 -1.86
C ALA A 426 -7.89 -15.58 -2.70
N ALA A 427 -8.41 -15.58 -3.92
CA ALA A 427 -8.26 -16.68 -4.87
C ALA A 427 -6.79 -16.94 -5.22
N SER A 428 -6.05 -15.88 -5.49
CA SER A 428 -4.61 -15.94 -5.75
C SER A 428 -3.82 -16.50 -4.56
N MET A 429 -4.11 -16.03 -3.34
CA MET A 429 -3.46 -16.51 -2.12
C MET A 429 -3.75 -17.99 -1.86
N ALA A 430 -5.00 -18.42 -2.00
CA ALA A 430 -5.39 -19.81 -1.84
C ALA A 430 -4.67 -20.74 -2.83
N ASN A 431 -4.53 -20.30 -4.08
CA ASN A 431 -3.80 -21.03 -5.10
C ASN A 431 -2.30 -21.18 -4.75
N VAL A 432 -1.67 -20.11 -4.25
CA VAL A 432 -0.27 -20.16 -3.79
C VAL A 432 -0.10 -21.09 -2.57
N GLU A 433 -1.06 -21.11 -1.64
CA GLU A 433 -1.02 -22.01 -0.48
C GLU A 433 -1.17 -23.49 -0.90
N LEU A 434 -2.07 -23.77 -1.84
CA LEU A 434 -2.20 -25.12 -2.42
C LEU A 434 -0.91 -25.57 -3.08
N TRP A 435 -0.31 -24.70 -3.87
CA TRP A 435 0.94 -25.02 -4.54
C TRP A 435 2.08 -25.34 -3.55
N LYS A 436 2.18 -24.58 -2.45
CA LYS A 436 3.16 -24.87 -1.38
C LYS A 436 2.93 -26.21 -0.69
N ARG A 437 1.65 -26.54 -0.40
CA ARG A 437 1.28 -27.83 0.22
C ARG A 437 1.60 -28.99 -0.71
N SER A 438 1.35 -28.85 -2.01
CA SER A 438 1.68 -29.89 -3.00
C SER A 438 3.18 -30.13 -3.11
N GLU A 439 4.04 -29.09 -3.00
CA GLU A 439 5.50 -29.28 -2.96
C GLU A 439 5.96 -30.03 -1.70
N GLU A 440 5.32 -29.80 -0.56
CA GLU A 440 5.61 -30.52 0.70
C GLU A 440 5.13 -31.97 0.65
N GLU A 441 3.98 -32.25 0.02
CA GLU A 441 3.43 -33.61 -0.13
C GLU A 441 4.13 -34.42 -1.24
N GLU A 442 4.52 -33.82 -2.38
CA GLU A 442 5.34 -34.47 -3.41
C GLU A 442 6.74 -34.87 -2.91
N MET A 443 7.25 -34.23 -1.86
CA MET A 443 8.48 -34.65 -1.19
C MET A 443 8.28 -35.90 -0.32
N LEU A 444 7.05 -36.25 0.03
CA LEU A 444 6.71 -37.36 0.93
C LEU A 444 6.15 -38.59 0.21
N GLU A 445 5.50 -38.46 -0.93
CA GLU A 445 4.87 -39.57 -1.68
C GLU A 445 5.07 -39.46 -3.20
N ASN A 446 5.59 -40.54 -3.81
CA ASN A 446 5.95 -40.64 -5.23
C ASN A 446 4.72 -40.88 -6.16
N GLU A 447 3.52 -40.45 -5.83
CA GLU A 447 2.32 -40.63 -6.67
C GLU A 447 1.71 -39.27 -7.03
N ALA A 448 1.40 -39.09 -8.32
CA ALA A 448 0.72 -37.91 -8.85
C ALA A 448 -0.72 -37.83 -8.28
N VAL A 449 -0.91 -37.08 -7.24
CA VAL A 449 -2.22 -36.77 -6.67
C VAL A 449 -2.85 -35.62 -7.45
N SER A 450 -4.07 -35.81 -7.96
CA SER A 450 -4.89 -34.73 -8.49
C SER A 450 -5.17 -33.73 -7.36
N LEU A 451 -4.65 -32.49 -7.49
CA LEU A 451 -4.84 -31.44 -6.48
C LEU A 451 -6.34 -31.21 -6.23
N PRO A 452 -6.80 -31.20 -4.98
CA PRO A 452 -8.14 -30.76 -4.65
C PRO A 452 -8.27 -29.27 -5.01
N SER A 453 -9.41 -28.87 -5.59
CA SER A 453 -9.72 -27.45 -5.81
C SER A 453 -9.79 -26.74 -4.45
N ALA A 454 -9.14 -25.60 -4.31
CA ALA A 454 -9.28 -24.80 -3.11
C ALA A 454 -10.69 -24.22 -3.04
N VAL A 455 -11.29 -24.27 -1.86
CA VAL A 455 -12.57 -23.60 -1.59
C VAL A 455 -12.28 -22.34 -0.80
N ILE A 456 -12.63 -21.18 -1.39
CA ILE A 456 -12.51 -19.88 -0.73
C ILE A 456 -13.71 -19.69 0.18
N ARG A 457 -13.44 -19.51 1.45
CA ARG A 457 -14.41 -19.24 2.51
C ARG A 457 -14.19 -17.86 3.12
N GLU A 458 -14.97 -17.56 4.13
CA GLU A 458 -14.85 -16.33 4.90
C GLU A 458 -13.43 -16.09 5.46
N ASP A 459 -12.80 -17.14 5.97
CA ASP A 459 -11.46 -17.08 6.58
C ASP A 459 -10.37 -16.58 5.62
N GLU A 460 -10.47 -16.94 4.32
CA GLU A 460 -9.52 -16.47 3.30
C GLU A 460 -9.72 -14.98 3.02
N ILE A 461 -10.96 -14.53 2.99
CA ILE A 461 -11.30 -13.10 2.82
C ILE A 461 -10.81 -12.28 4.02
N GLU A 462 -10.99 -12.80 5.24
CA GLU A 462 -10.51 -12.17 6.48
C GLU A 462 -8.98 -12.01 6.49
N LYS A 463 -8.23 -13.01 6.03
CA LYS A 463 -6.77 -12.95 5.90
C LYS A 463 -6.31 -11.83 4.98
N VAL A 464 -6.96 -11.66 3.82
CA VAL A 464 -6.62 -10.58 2.88
C VAL A 464 -6.92 -9.21 3.48
N ILE A 465 -8.09 -9.02 4.10
CA ILE A 465 -8.44 -7.78 4.78
C ILE A 465 -7.44 -7.45 5.89
N ALA A 466 -7.04 -8.45 6.68
CA ALA A 466 -6.03 -8.27 7.72
C ALA A 466 -4.69 -7.81 7.14
N GLN A 467 -4.29 -8.38 5.99
CA GLN A 467 -3.06 -7.97 5.30
C GLN A 467 -3.15 -6.54 4.76
N TRP A 468 -4.29 -6.13 4.18
CA TRP A 468 -4.48 -4.78 3.63
C TRP A 468 -4.57 -3.70 4.71
N THR A 469 -5.26 -4.01 5.81
CA THR A 469 -5.57 -3.02 6.84
C THR A 469 -4.63 -3.06 8.04
N GLY A 470 -3.86 -4.15 8.20
CA GLY A 470 -3.02 -4.39 9.37
C GLY A 470 -3.81 -4.77 10.64
N VAL A 471 -5.11 -5.05 10.53
CA VAL A 471 -5.94 -5.55 11.63
C VAL A 471 -5.71 -7.06 11.75
N PRO A 472 -5.43 -7.62 12.95
CA PRO A 472 -5.27 -9.07 13.12
C PRO A 472 -6.48 -9.88 12.63
N VAL A 473 -6.24 -11.04 11.99
CA VAL A 473 -7.28 -11.91 11.41
C VAL A 473 -8.35 -12.28 12.44
N GLU A 474 -7.93 -12.60 13.67
CA GLU A 474 -8.84 -12.96 14.77
C GLU A 474 -9.83 -11.84 15.15
N ARG A 475 -9.64 -10.64 14.60
CA ARG A 475 -10.48 -9.45 14.85
C ARG A 475 -11.25 -8.96 13.64
N VAL A 476 -10.95 -9.55 12.47
CA VAL A 476 -11.69 -9.34 11.23
C VAL A 476 -12.83 -10.36 11.24
N GLY A 477 -14.04 -9.99 11.00
CA GLY A 477 -15.17 -10.93 10.87
C GLY A 477 -15.86 -11.33 12.18
N THR A 478 -15.13 -11.79 13.17
CA THR A 478 -15.76 -12.13 14.45
C THR A 478 -16.06 -10.87 15.26
N GLU A 479 -17.34 -10.55 15.42
CA GLU A 479 -17.81 -9.74 16.53
C GLU A 479 -17.54 -10.51 17.83
N ASN A 480 -16.28 -10.55 18.27
CA ASN A 480 -15.96 -11.13 19.57
C ASN A 480 -16.49 -10.21 20.65
N GLN A 481 -17.77 -10.35 20.96
CA GLN A 481 -18.39 -9.76 22.16
C GLN A 481 -17.59 -10.13 23.43
N GLN A 482 -16.90 -11.27 23.40
CA GLN A 482 -16.02 -11.73 24.47
C GLN A 482 -14.76 -10.87 24.62
N ASP A 483 -14.12 -10.41 23.54
CA ASP A 483 -12.93 -9.56 23.60
C ASP A 483 -13.21 -8.20 24.22
N ILE A 484 -14.40 -7.66 24.00
CA ILE A 484 -14.83 -6.39 24.63
C ILE A 484 -15.17 -6.59 26.10
N LEU A 485 -15.63 -7.78 26.48
CA LEU A 485 -15.90 -8.09 27.90
C LEU A 485 -14.61 -8.24 28.70
N THR A 486 -13.57 -8.82 28.10
CA THR A 486 -12.24 -8.98 28.73
C THR A 486 -11.32 -7.76 28.59
N LEU A 487 -11.71 -6.74 27.79
CA LEU A 487 -10.94 -5.53 27.55
C LEU A 487 -10.58 -4.79 28.86
N GLU A 488 -11.50 -4.75 29.81
CA GLU A 488 -11.30 -4.09 31.10
C GLU A 488 -10.20 -4.77 31.93
N GLU A 489 -10.16 -6.10 31.94
CA GLU A 489 -9.15 -6.89 32.65
C GLU A 489 -7.77 -6.73 31.98
N ARG A 490 -7.72 -6.80 30.65
CA ARG A 490 -6.48 -6.60 29.88
C ARG A 490 -5.89 -5.22 30.08
N LEU A 491 -6.70 -4.16 30.10
CA LEU A 491 -6.24 -2.81 30.36
C LEU A 491 -5.80 -2.63 31.79
N SER A 492 -6.54 -3.16 32.79
CA SER A 492 -6.25 -3.03 34.21
C SER A 492 -4.98 -3.78 34.61
N SER A 493 -4.61 -4.86 33.93
CA SER A 493 -3.37 -5.59 34.18
C SER A 493 -2.12 -4.78 33.75
N ARG A 494 -2.25 -3.92 32.73
CA ARG A 494 -1.14 -3.12 32.21
C ARG A 494 -1.11 -1.70 32.79
N VAL A 495 -2.27 -1.09 33.02
CA VAL A 495 -2.40 0.30 33.51
C VAL A 495 -2.78 0.32 34.99
N ILE A 496 -1.77 0.40 35.85
CA ILE A 496 -1.92 0.34 37.29
C ILE A 496 -2.45 1.66 37.89
N GLY A 497 -3.36 1.56 38.85
CA GLY A 497 -3.87 2.72 39.61
C GLY A 497 -4.94 3.55 38.89
N GLN A 498 -5.41 3.15 37.71
CA GLN A 498 -6.34 3.94 36.88
C GLN A 498 -7.66 3.22 36.58
N ASN A 499 -8.17 2.40 37.47
CA ASN A 499 -9.34 1.54 37.24
C ASN A 499 -10.61 2.32 36.84
N GLU A 500 -10.84 3.52 37.43
CA GLU A 500 -11.98 4.37 37.01
C GLU A 500 -11.88 4.86 35.59
N ALA A 501 -10.65 5.23 35.15
CA ALA A 501 -10.38 5.67 33.80
C ALA A 501 -10.60 4.53 32.78
N VAL A 502 -10.08 3.36 33.08
CA VAL A 502 -10.24 2.16 32.26
C VAL A 502 -11.73 1.80 32.15
N SER A 503 -12.47 1.76 33.25
CA SER A 503 -13.90 1.42 33.27
C SER A 503 -14.74 2.42 32.46
N ALA A 504 -14.46 3.73 32.56
CA ALA A 504 -15.16 4.77 31.79
C ALA A 504 -14.94 4.61 30.27
N ILE A 505 -13.68 4.39 29.83
CA ILE A 505 -13.34 4.18 28.42
C ILE A 505 -14.01 2.91 27.89
N VAL A 506 -13.87 1.78 28.60
CA VAL A 506 -14.45 0.49 28.19
C VAL A 506 -15.96 0.58 28.07
N LYS A 507 -16.62 1.26 28.99
CA LYS A 507 -18.08 1.49 28.98
C LYS A 507 -18.54 2.26 27.73
N SER A 508 -17.80 3.30 27.35
CA SER A 508 -18.08 4.07 26.15
C SER A 508 -17.86 3.25 24.87
N LEU A 509 -16.75 2.49 24.81
CA LEU A 509 -16.44 1.62 23.68
C LEU A 509 -17.44 0.47 23.55
N ARG A 510 -17.93 -0.11 24.65
CA ARG A 510 -19.03 -1.10 24.65
C ARG A 510 -20.29 -0.54 24.01
N ARG A 511 -20.65 0.72 24.32
CA ARG A 511 -21.81 1.41 23.69
C ARG A 511 -21.63 1.61 22.20
N ALA A 512 -20.42 2.03 21.77
CA ALA A 512 -20.11 2.23 20.37
C ALA A 512 -20.19 0.94 19.57
N ARG A 513 -19.63 -0.15 20.09
CA ARG A 513 -19.68 -1.47 19.45
C ARG A 513 -21.06 -2.09 19.42
N ALA A 514 -21.91 -1.78 20.39
CA ALA A 514 -23.32 -2.20 20.40
C ALA A 514 -24.19 -1.40 19.38
N GLY A 515 -23.58 -0.51 18.58
CA GLY A 515 -24.31 0.29 17.59
C GLY A 515 -25.18 1.40 18.17
N LEU A 516 -24.98 1.75 19.44
CA LEU A 516 -25.76 2.78 20.15
C LEU A 516 -25.20 4.19 19.99
N ASN A 517 -24.02 4.33 19.39
CA ASN A 517 -23.38 5.62 19.08
C ASN A 517 -23.78 6.12 17.67
N ASP A 518 -23.63 7.42 17.45
CA ASP A 518 -23.82 8.04 16.13
C ASP A 518 -22.77 7.47 15.14
N PRO A 519 -23.20 6.83 14.03
CA PRO A 519 -22.29 6.22 13.05
C PRO A 519 -21.46 7.24 12.26
N THR A 520 -21.73 8.54 12.42
CA THR A 520 -20.95 9.60 11.76
C THR A 520 -19.73 10.00 12.57
N ARG A 521 -19.65 9.69 13.86
CA ARG A 521 -18.60 10.10 14.79
C ARG A 521 -17.48 9.02 14.96
N PRO A 522 -16.31 9.38 15.49
CA PRO A 522 -15.30 8.41 15.92
C PRO A 522 -15.86 7.37 16.92
N LEU A 523 -15.19 6.20 17.06
CA LEU A 523 -15.58 5.13 17.99
C LEU A 523 -15.69 5.61 19.44
N GLY A 524 -14.85 6.58 19.82
CA GLY A 524 -14.89 7.23 21.14
C GLY A 524 -13.96 8.43 21.18
N VAL A 525 -14.37 9.43 21.94
CA VAL A 525 -13.64 10.69 22.11
C VAL A 525 -13.43 10.93 23.60
N PHE A 526 -12.18 10.89 24.05
CA PHE A 526 -11.82 10.97 25.45
C PHE A 526 -10.85 12.10 25.74
N MET A 527 -11.02 12.75 26.87
CA MET A 527 -10.06 13.73 27.38
C MET A 527 -9.49 13.25 28.72
N LEU A 528 -8.18 13.01 28.76
CA LEU A 528 -7.46 12.59 29.96
C LEU A 528 -6.81 13.79 30.62
N LEU A 529 -7.28 14.12 31.83
CA LEU A 529 -6.81 15.25 32.63
C LEU A 529 -5.95 14.77 33.80
N GLY A 530 -4.82 15.39 34.06
CA GLY A 530 -3.98 15.05 35.21
C GLY A 530 -2.52 15.38 35.04
N PRO A 531 -1.71 15.20 36.08
CA PRO A 531 -0.29 15.53 36.10
C PRO A 531 0.51 14.66 35.11
N SER A 532 1.73 15.07 34.83
CA SER A 532 2.65 14.26 34.00
C SER A 532 3.05 12.98 34.78
N GLY A 533 3.23 11.87 34.02
CA GLY A 533 3.74 10.63 34.61
C GLY A 533 2.70 9.73 35.30
N VAL A 534 1.40 10.06 35.26
CA VAL A 534 0.33 9.22 35.86
C VAL A 534 -0.14 8.07 34.96
N GLY A 535 0.43 7.92 33.73
CA GLY A 535 0.10 6.82 32.87
C GLY A 535 -0.81 7.18 31.69
N LYS A 536 -1.07 8.46 31.36
CA LYS A 536 -1.93 8.89 30.23
C LYS A 536 -1.52 8.26 28.88
N THR A 537 -0.25 8.38 28.54
CA THR A 537 0.29 7.84 27.28
C THR A 537 0.36 6.30 27.30
N GLU A 538 0.64 5.69 28.46
CA GLU A 538 0.65 4.23 28.59
C GLU A 538 -0.77 3.64 28.44
N LEU A 539 -1.79 4.33 28.94
CA LEU A 539 -3.18 3.95 28.71
C LEU A 539 -3.52 3.96 27.21
N CYS A 540 -3.04 4.96 26.45
CA CYS A 540 -3.25 5.01 25.01
C CYS A 540 -2.55 3.86 24.28
N LYS A 541 -1.32 3.49 24.68
CA LYS A 541 -0.60 2.34 24.13
C LYS A 541 -1.30 1.02 24.45
N ALA A 542 -1.68 0.83 25.71
CA ALA A 542 -2.41 -0.35 26.14
C ALA A 542 -3.75 -0.49 25.39
N LEU A 543 -4.45 0.64 25.18
CA LEU A 543 -5.70 0.64 24.42
C LEU A 543 -5.49 0.31 22.94
N SER A 544 -4.43 0.84 22.32
CA SER A 544 -4.07 0.53 20.93
C SER A 544 -3.79 -0.97 20.75
N GLU A 545 -2.97 -1.55 21.61
CA GLU A 545 -2.69 -2.99 21.59
C GLU A 545 -3.93 -3.83 21.86
N ALA A 546 -4.74 -3.42 22.84
CA ALA A 546 -5.94 -4.15 23.21
C ALA A 546 -7.05 -4.11 22.15
N LEU A 547 -7.23 -3.00 21.42
CA LEU A 547 -8.23 -2.83 20.37
C LEU A 547 -7.77 -3.31 18.99
N PHE A 548 -6.51 -3.02 18.64
CA PHE A 548 -6.00 -3.18 17.28
C PHE A 548 -4.83 -4.16 17.18
N GLY A 549 -4.41 -4.79 18.27
CA GLY A 549 -3.40 -5.86 18.31
C GLY A 549 -1.95 -5.41 18.34
N THR A 550 -1.68 -4.13 18.12
CA THR A 550 -0.33 -3.58 18.10
C THR A 550 -0.26 -2.19 18.76
N GLU A 551 0.85 -1.92 19.45
CA GLU A 551 1.14 -0.56 19.92
C GLU A 551 1.36 0.42 18.77
N ASP A 552 1.79 -0.06 17.61
CA ASP A 552 2.06 0.76 16.42
C ASP A 552 0.78 1.36 15.80
N ALA A 553 -0.41 0.88 16.16
CA ALA A 553 -1.67 1.51 15.80
C ALA A 553 -1.96 2.81 16.58
N LEU A 554 -1.01 3.27 17.43
CA LEU A 554 -1.08 4.57 18.11
C LEU A 554 -0.46 5.67 17.23
N ILE A 555 -1.31 6.58 16.75
CA ILE A 555 -0.89 7.81 16.06
C ILE A 555 -0.77 8.92 17.10
N ARG A 556 0.44 9.31 17.47
CA ARG A 556 0.69 10.38 18.44
C ARG A 556 1.01 11.68 17.75
N VAL A 557 0.29 12.74 18.13
CA VAL A 557 0.50 14.12 17.69
C VAL A 557 0.75 15.00 18.91
N ASP A 558 1.97 15.54 19.02
CA ASP A 558 2.33 16.45 20.12
C ASP A 558 1.90 17.89 19.78
N MET A 559 0.93 18.40 20.51
CA MET A 559 0.36 19.74 20.24
C MET A 559 1.31 20.88 20.55
N SER A 560 2.42 20.63 21.24
CA SER A 560 3.48 21.63 21.47
C SER A 560 4.13 22.07 20.14
N GLU A 561 4.21 21.17 19.16
CA GLU A 561 4.76 21.45 17.82
C GLU A 561 3.80 22.29 16.96
N TYR A 562 2.54 22.39 17.37
CA TYR A 562 1.46 23.04 16.63
C TYR A 562 0.89 24.28 17.35
N SER A 563 1.74 24.97 18.09
CA SER A 563 1.39 26.21 18.83
C SER A 563 1.27 27.44 17.91
N GLU A 564 1.85 27.41 16.72
CA GLU A 564 1.83 28.49 15.74
C GLU A 564 0.84 28.20 14.60
N GLU A 565 0.29 29.27 13.99
CA GLU A 565 -0.67 29.17 12.88
C GLU A 565 -0.08 28.47 11.65
N ALA A 566 1.19 28.73 11.34
CA ALA A 566 1.88 28.15 10.21
C ALA A 566 2.06 26.62 10.34
N THR A 567 2.28 26.14 11.57
CA THR A 567 2.45 24.71 11.85
C THR A 567 1.11 23.96 11.89
N ALA A 568 0.01 24.64 12.24
CA ALA A 568 -1.33 24.02 12.26
C ALA A 568 -1.75 23.46 10.89
N SER A 569 -1.30 24.10 9.79
CA SER A 569 -1.58 23.61 8.43
C SER A 569 -0.88 22.29 8.11
N ARG A 570 0.21 21.91 8.77
CA ARG A 570 0.91 20.64 8.55
C ARG A 570 0.07 19.42 8.94
N LEU A 571 -0.92 19.57 9.82
CA LEU A 571 -1.80 18.47 10.21
C LEU A 571 -2.64 17.95 9.04
N ILE A 572 -3.12 18.87 8.19
CA ILE A 572 -4.00 18.57 7.03
C ILE A 572 -3.32 18.81 5.68
N GLY A 573 -2.05 19.24 5.67
CA GLY A 573 -1.29 19.63 4.47
C GLY A 573 -1.29 21.13 4.18
N SER A 574 -0.27 21.60 3.48
CA SER A 574 -0.10 23.02 3.13
C SER A 574 -1.10 23.46 2.05
N PRO A 575 -1.76 24.62 2.19
CA PRO A 575 -2.65 25.15 1.17
C PRO A 575 -1.91 25.52 -0.12
N PRO A 576 -2.62 25.65 -1.26
CA PRO A 576 -2.03 26.04 -2.55
C PRO A 576 -1.24 27.33 -2.45
N GLY A 577 0.00 27.32 -2.97
CA GLY A 577 0.88 28.50 -2.99
C GLY A 577 1.90 28.58 -1.84
N TYR A 578 1.87 27.66 -0.89
CA TYR A 578 2.87 27.54 0.17
C TYR A 578 3.87 26.42 -0.11
N VAL A 579 5.09 26.52 0.45
CA VAL A 579 6.11 25.47 0.36
C VAL A 579 5.57 24.19 1.02
N GLY A 580 5.66 23.04 0.30
CA GLY A 580 5.08 21.76 0.73
C GLY A 580 3.63 21.54 0.25
N TYR A 581 3.13 22.32 -0.71
CA TYR A 581 1.88 22.02 -1.38
C TYR A 581 2.01 20.72 -2.19
N GLY A 582 1.15 19.75 -1.93
CA GLY A 582 1.22 18.41 -2.52
C GLY A 582 1.74 17.34 -1.56
N ASP A 583 2.48 17.72 -0.51
CA ASP A 583 2.76 16.84 0.62
C ASP A 583 1.48 16.71 1.44
N GLY A 584 1.05 15.48 1.71
CA GLY A 584 -0.14 15.21 2.51
C GLY A 584 0.00 15.73 3.94
N GLY A 585 -1.12 15.82 4.68
CA GLY A 585 -1.08 16.22 6.09
C GLY A 585 -0.56 15.09 6.98
N GLN A 586 0.26 15.40 7.97
CA GLN A 586 0.83 14.40 8.87
C GLN A 586 -0.23 13.53 9.56
N LEU A 587 -1.32 14.15 10.03
CA LEU A 587 -2.43 13.43 10.65
C LEU A 587 -3.25 12.66 9.61
N THR A 588 -3.60 13.32 8.52
CA THR A 588 -4.45 12.74 7.48
C THR A 588 -3.81 11.55 6.78
N ASP A 589 -2.52 11.65 6.43
CA ASP A 589 -1.79 10.53 5.81
C ASP A 589 -1.53 9.38 6.78
N ALA A 590 -1.30 9.67 8.07
CA ALA A 590 -1.15 8.62 9.09
C ALA A 590 -2.44 7.80 9.25
N VAL A 591 -3.61 8.47 9.29
CA VAL A 591 -4.91 7.79 9.43
C VAL A 591 -5.32 7.09 8.12
N LEU A 592 -4.99 7.63 6.94
CA LEU A 592 -5.20 6.93 5.67
C LEU A 592 -4.42 5.61 5.61
N LYS A 593 -3.19 5.59 6.11
CA LYS A 593 -2.36 4.38 6.18
C LYS A 593 -2.85 3.39 7.24
N ARG A 594 -3.46 3.87 8.33
CA ARG A 594 -3.95 3.06 9.46
C ARG A 594 -5.32 3.56 9.91
N PRO A 595 -6.40 3.20 9.19
CA PRO A 595 -7.76 3.64 9.49
C PRO A 595 -8.26 3.17 10.87
N TYR A 596 -7.73 2.04 11.36
CA TYR A 596 -8.01 1.47 12.67
C TYR A 596 -6.87 1.83 13.62
N SER A 597 -7.00 2.94 14.34
CA SER A 597 -5.94 3.47 15.18
C SER A 597 -6.48 4.24 16.39
N VAL A 598 -5.62 4.39 17.40
CA VAL A 598 -5.81 5.34 18.49
C VAL A 598 -5.08 6.63 18.11
N VAL A 599 -5.81 7.74 17.97
CA VAL A 599 -5.23 9.05 17.70
C VAL A 599 -5.09 9.80 19.01
N LEU A 600 -3.85 10.05 19.42
CA LEU A 600 -3.50 10.76 20.64
C LEU A 600 -3.05 12.18 20.32
N PHE A 601 -3.84 13.18 20.76
CA PHE A 601 -3.42 14.58 20.81
C PHE A 601 -2.84 14.87 22.19
N ASP A 602 -1.51 14.93 22.27
CA ASP A 602 -0.81 15.13 23.55
C ASP A 602 -0.67 16.64 23.83
N GLU A 603 -0.91 17.05 25.10
CA GLU A 603 -0.86 18.44 25.57
C GLU A 603 -1.74 19.42 24.76
N ILE A 604 -3.03 19.06 24.58
CA ILE A 604 -3.99 19.79 23.72
C ILE A 604 -4.14 21.28 24.11
N GLU A 605 -3.88 21.68 25.35
CA GLU A 605 -3.92 23.06 25.80
C GLU A 605 -2.88 23.96 25.13
N LYS A 606 -1.82 23.39 24.55
CA LYS A 606 -0.77 24.13 23.83
C LYS A 606 -1.11 24.39 22.37
N ALA A 607 -2.15 23.75 21.84
CA ALA A 607 -2.53 23.84 20.44
C ALA A 607 -3.00 25.25 20.05
N HIS A 608 -2.64 25.70 18.84
CA HIS A 608 -3.16 26.93 18.28
C HIS A 608 -4.69 26.90 18.14
N PRO A 609 -5.42 28.02 18.38
CA PRO A 609 -6.90 28.05 18.31
C PRO A 609 -7.53 27.53 17.01
N LYS A 610 -6.85 27.62 15.89
CA LYS A 610 -7.31 27.07 14.62
C LYS A 610 -7.45 25.54 14.63
N ILE A 611 -6.63 24.85 15.40
CA ILE A 611 -6.66 23.39 15.53
C ILE A 611 -7.97 22.94 16.15
N PHE A 612 -8.48 23.66 17.14
CA PHE A 612 -9.77 23.34 17.74
C PHE A 612 -10.92 23.37 16.72
N SER A 613 -10.87 24.28 15.75
CA SER A 613 -11.87 24.32 14.68
C SER A 613 -11.79 23.10 13.75
N LEU A 614 -10.56 22.61 13.47
CA LEU A 614 -10.37 21.37 12.71
C LEU A 614 -10.83 20.15 13.50
N LEU A 615 -10.49 20.10 14.78
CA LEU A 615 -10.93 19.02 15.66
C LEU A 615 -12.46 19.00 15.82
N LEU A 616 -13.16 20.13 15.85
CA LEU A 616 -14.61 20.15 15.89
C LEU A 616 -15.21 19.42 14.68
N GLN A 617 -14.69 19.66 13.46
CA GLN A 617 -15.12 18.93 12.26
C GLN A 617 -14.86 17.42 12.39
N LEU A 618 -13.67 17.03 12.87
CA LEU A 618 -13.34 15.63 13.10
C LEU A 618 -14.27 14.96 14.11
N LEU A 619 -14.59 15.64 15.20
CA LEU A 619 -15.40 15.11 16.30
C LEU A 619 -16.89 15.04 15.95
N ASP A 620 -17.39 15.92 15.08
CA ASP A 620 -18.81 15.93 14.64
C ASP A 620 -19.05 14.99 13.47
N ASP A 621 -18.25 15.14 12.39
CA ASP A 621 -18.49 14.46 11.12
C ASP A 621 -17.68 13.15 11.00
N GLY A 622 -16.73 12.88 11.91
CA GLY A 622 -15.81 11.75 11.81
C GLY A 622 -14.94 11.79 10.55
N GLN A 623 -14.77 12.98 9.96
CA GLN A 623 -14.02 13.17 8.72
C GLN A 623 -13.21 14.46 8.76
N LEU A 624 -12.08 14.44 8.06
CA LEU A 624 -11.23 15.61 7.86
C LEU A 624 -10.89 15.76 6.38
N THR A 625 -11.01 16.97 5.83
CA THR A 625 -10.61 17.22 4.44
C THR A 625 -9.20 17.77 4.43
N ASP A 626 -8.31 17.10 3.71
CA ASP A 626 -6.92 17.54 3.54
C ASP A 626 -6.80 18.74 2.57
N SER A 627 -5.59 19.28 2.45
CA SER A 627 -5.29 20.43 1.55
C SER A 627 -5.46 20.09 0.07
N VAL A 628 -5.46 18.81 -0.31
CA VAL A 628 -5.65 18.31 -1.68
C VAL A 628 -7.14 18.07 -1.97
N GLY A 629 -8.00 18.17 -0.95
CA GLY A 629 -9.43 17.95 -1.03
C GLY A 629 -9.85 16.48 -0.87
N ARG A 630 -8.96 15.60 -0.35
CA ARG A 630 -9.31 14.22 0.02
C ARG A 630 -10.01 14.24 1.37
N LYS A 631 -11.09 13.48 1.49
CA LYS A 631 -11.80 13.26 2.75
C LYS A 631 -11.21 12.04 3.45
N VAL A 632 -10.65 12.25 4.63
CA VAL A 632 -10.07 11.20 5.46
C VAL A 632 -11.07 10.81 6.54
N ASN A 633 -11.33 9.53 6.68
CA ASN A 633 -12.33 8.97 7.58
C ASN A 633 -11.71 8.59 8.92
N PHE A 634 -12.28 9.14 10.02
CA PHE A 634 -11.88 8.87 11.41
C PHE A 634 -12.92 8.05 12.19
N LYS A 635 -13.97 7.54 11.54
CA LYS A 635 -15.05 6.81 12.21
C LYS A 635 -14.58 5.53 12.92
N ASN A 636 -13.51 4.93 12.40
CA ASN A 636 -12.91 3.73 12.97
C ASN A 636 -11.77 4.04 13.97
N THR A 637 -11.54 5.31 14.30
CA THR A 637 -10.49 5.70 15.25
C THR A 637 -11.06 5.95 16.65
N VAL A 638 -10.21 5.77 17.65
CA VAL A 638 -10.45 6.26 19.02
C VAL A 638 -9.61 7.50 19.21
N VAL A 639 -10.26 8.63 19.51
CA VAL A 639 -9.59 9.92 19.70
C VAL A 639 -9.37 10.16 21.18
N ILE A 640 -8.11 10.36 21.58
CA ILE A 640 -7.73 10.67 22.95
C ILE A 640 -6.96 11.98 22.98
N MET A 641 -7.36 12.87 23.85
CA MET A 641 -6.69 14.14 24.12
C MET A 641 -6.13 14.13 25.53
N THR A 642 -4.88 14.53 25.73
CA THR A 642 -4.32 14.69 27.08
C THR A 642 -4.15 16.16 27.41
N SER A 643 -4.34 16.49 28.67
CA SER A 643 -4.06 17.81 29.17
C SER A 643 -3.49 17.78 30.58
N ASN A 644 -2.57 18.71 30.85
CA ASN A 644 -1.99 18.96 32.18
C ASN A 644 -2.67 20.14 32.91
N THR A 645 -3.75 20.69 32.33
CA THR A 645 -4.49 21.81 32.89
C THR A 645 -5.03 21.46 34.27
N GLY A 646 -4.86 22.35 35.23
CA GLY A 646 -5.36 22.20 36.59
C GLY A 646 -4.34 21.75 37.63
N VAL A 647 -3.15 21.30 37.21
CA VAL A 647 -2.10 20.82 38.12
C VAL A 647 -1.29 21.96 38.73
N SER A 648 -1.02 23.02 37.96
CA SER A 648 -0.24 24.19 38.40
C SER A 648 -0.92 25.02 39.49
N PHE A 649 -2.25 25.05 39.56
CA PHE A 649 -3.02 25.84 40.51
C PHE A 649 -3.07 25.22 41.93
N GLU A 650 -2.80 23.94 42.07
CA GLU A 650 -2.66 23.30 43.36
C GLU A 650 -1.36 23.70 44.08
N MET A 651 -0.32 24.03 43.33
CA MET A 651 0.94 24.55 43.89
C MET A 651 0.74 25.92 44.53
N ASP A 652 -0.01 26.83 43.88
CA ASP A 652 -0.25 28.18 44.40
C ASP A 652 -1.19 28.18 45.61
N LYS A 653 -2.15 27.25 45.71
CA LYS A 653 -3.02 27.13 46.87
C LYS A 653 -2.34 26.53 48.10
N ARG A 654 -1.34 25.68 47.96
CA ARG A 654 -0.55 25.16 49.11
C ARG A 654 0.36 26.23 49.76
N LEU A 655 0.63 27.32 49.02
CA LEU A 655 1.39 28.50 49.53
C LEU A 655 0.53 29.60 50.15
N GLY A 656 -0.82 29.54 50.01
CA GLY A 656 -1.74 30.57 50.54
C GLY A 656 -2.75 30.00 51.53
N PHE A 657 -2.70 30.49 52.76
CA PHE A 657 -3.67 30.26 53.82
C PHE A 657 -5.10 30.61 53.37
N SER A 658 -5.98 29.62 53.22
CA SER A 658 -7.42 29.85 53.37
C SER A 658 -8.13 28.58 53.84
N GLY A 659 -8.51 28.63 55.11
CA GLY A 659 -9.38 27.64 55.71
C GLY A 659 -10.78 27.74 55.19
N SER A 660 -11.27 26.71 54.56
CA SER A 660 -12.69 26.36 54.51
C SER A 660 -12.79 24.87 54.78
N LYS A 661 -13.33 24.50 55.93
CA LYS A 661 -13.74 23.18 56.30
C LYS A 661 -14.94 22.77 55.42
N THR A 662 -14.69 21.94 54.41
CA THR A 662 -15.74 21.14 53.74
C THR A 662 -15.36 19.68 53.94
N ASP A 663 -16.31 18.85 54.34
CA ASP A 663 -16.19 17.42 54.67
C ASP A 663 -15.89 16.51 53.42
N ASP A 664 -15.40 17.07 52.31
CA ASP A 664 -15.02 16.33 51.12
C ASP A 664 -13.62 15.74 51.27
N THR A 665 -13.48 14.46 50.96
CA THR A 665 -12.15 13.81 50.87
C THR A 665 -11.26 14.58 49.90
N PRO A 666 -9.94 14.73 50.17
CA PRO A 666 -9.00 15.55 49.34
C PRO A 666 -9.04 15.19 47.85
N THR A 667 -9.34 13.96 47.54
CA THR A 667 -9.43 13.44 46.14
C THR A 667 -10.64 14.00 45.38
N ILE A 668 -11.80 14.11 46.04
CA ILE A 668 -13.03 14.64 45.40
C ILE A 668 -12.89 16.14 45.13
N SER A 669 -12.32 16.89 46.09
CA SER A 669 -12.03 18.32 45.94
C SER A 669 -11.07 18.59 44.77
N ARG A 670 -10.03 17.78 44.64
CA ARG A 670 -9.05 17.85 43.53
C ARG A 670 -9.69 17.60 42.16
N ARG A 671 -10.51 16.55 42.06
CA ARG A 671 -11.22 16.23 40.82
C ARG A 671 -12.14 17.37 40.34
N ARG A 672 -12.88 17.95 41.25
CA ARG A 672 -13.75 19.12 41.00
C ARG A 672 -12.94 20.34 40.53
N THR A 673 -11.80 20.63 41.13
CA THR A 673 -10.94 21.74 40.74
C THR A 673 -10.38 21.56 39.33
N ILE A 674 -9.82 20.37 39.00
CA ILE A 674 -9.30 20.06 37.67
C ILE A 674 -10.41 20.17 36.61
N MET A 675 -11.60 19.61 36.87
CA MET A 675 -12.74 19.71 36.01
C MET A 675 -13.24 21.14 35.78
N ALA A 676 -13.25 21.97 36.84
CA ALA A 676 -13.64 23.37 36.71
C ALA A 676 -12.65 24.18 35.87
N GLN A 677 -11.36 23.92 36.00
CA GLN A 677 -10.33 24.56 35.17
C GLN A 677 -10.34 24.12 33.71
N ALA A 678 -10.55 22.82 33.46
CA ALA A 678 -10.72 22.34 32.10
C ALA A 678 -11.90 23.05 31.42
N LYS A 679 -13.03 23.25 32.11
CA LYS A 679 -14.19 24.02 31.64
C LYS A 679 -13.90 25.51 31.43
N GLN A 680 -12.90 26.09 32.06
CA GLN A 680 -12.48 27.47 31.86
C GLN A 680 -11.48 27.59 30.67
N THR A 681 -10.62 26.59 30.51
CA THR A 681 -9.59 26.59 29.44
C THR A 681 -10.17 26.31 28.08
N PHE A 682 -11.09 25.34 27.98
CA PHE A 682 -11.65 24.89 26.69
C PHE A 682 -13.05 25.46 26.45
N ARG A 683 -13.37 25.75 25.20
CA ARG A 683 -14.69 26.28 24.82
C ARG A 683 -15.81 25.25 25.07
N PRO A 684 -17.01 25.68 25.55
CA PRO A 684 -18.11 24.74 25.83
C PRO A 684 -18.52 23.88 24.64
N GLU A 685 -18.48 24.42 23.41
CA GLU A 685 -18.79 23.70 22.16
C GLU A 685 -17.82 22.55 21.92
N PHE A 686 -16.55 22.70 22.23
CA PHE A 686 -15.54 21.66 22.11
C PHE A 686 -15.74 20.58 23.19
N LEU A 687 -15.98 20.97 24.43
CA LEU A 687 -16.22 20.03 25.53
C LEU A 687 -17.50 19.20 25.33
N GLY A 688 -18.52 19.77 24.66
CA GLY A 688 -19.77 19.08 24.35
C GLY A 688 -19.61 17.94 23.30
N ARG A 689 -18.48 17.83 22.61
CA ARG A 689 -18.18 16.76 21.62
C ARG A 689 -17.36 15.61 22.24
N ILE A 690 -16.88 15.78 23.45
CA ILE A 690 -16.12 14.78 24.18
C ILE A 690 -17.07 13.84 24.89
N ASP A 691 -16.95 12.54 24.67
CA ASP A 691 -17.82 11.54 25.28
C ASP A 691 -17.59 11.43 26.78
N GLU A 692 -16.32 11.44 27.21
CA GLU A 692 -15.97 11.37 28.62
C GLU A 692 -14.70 12.21 28.93
N MET A 693 -14.79 13.05 29.96
CA MET A 693 -13.65 13.74 30.54
C MET A 693 -13.19 13.00 31.79
N ILE A 694 -12.00 12.45 31.77
CA ILE A 694 -11.48 11.54 32.79
C ILE A 694 -10.33 12.21 33.52
N VAL A 695 -10.47 12.32 34.82
CA VAL A 695 -9.40 12.81 35.69
C VAL A 695 -8.58 11.61 36.16
N MET A 696 -7.30 11.58 35.84
CA MET A 696 -6.37 10.52 36.22
C MET A 696 -6.01 10.63 37.70
N ASN A 697 -5.99 9.51 38.39
CA ASN A 697 -5.61 9.44 39.78
C ASN A 697 -4.10 9.62 39.97
N SER A 698 -3.68 10.21 41.11
CA SER A 698 -2.27 10.19 41.49
C SER A 698 -1.84 8.76 41.86
N LEU A 699 -0.62 8.40 41.49
CA LEU A 699 -0.09 7.09 41.80
C LEU A 699 0.30 7.01 43.30
N THR A 700 -0.10 5.93 43.93
CA THR A 700 0.33 5.60 45.32
C THR A 700 1.70 4.90 45.28
N GLN A 701 2.33 4.76 46.45
CA GLN A 701 3.58 3.98 46.57
C GLN A 701 3.37 2.49 46.20
N GLU A 702 2.20 1.95 46.49
CA GLU A 702 1.84 0.58 46.14
C GLU A 702 1.69 0.43 44.61
N ASP A 703 1.06 1.41 43.96
CA ASP A 703 0.96 1.46 42.52
C ASP A 703 2.36 1.56 41.86
N GLY A 704 3.22 2.38 42.44
CA GLY A 704 4.62 2.53 42.05
C GLY A 704 5.40 1.20 42.09
N ALA A 705 5.19 0.42 43.19
CA ALA A 705 5.83 -0.89 43.31
C ALA A 705 5.37 -1.88 42.22
N LYS A 706 4.07 -1.92 41.92
CA LYS A 706 3.53 -2.75 40.85
C LYS A 706 4.05 -2.32 39.46
N ILE A 707 4.19 -1.00 39.21
CA ILE A 707 4.76 -0.49 37.96
C ILE A 707 6.24 -0.86 37.86
N ALA A 708 7.00 -0.78 38.98
CA ALA A 708 8.39 -1.22 39.03
C ALA A 708 8.53 -2.71 38.70
N GLU A 709 7.64 -3.55 39.21
CA GLU A 709 7.58 -4.99 38.94
C GLU A 709 7.35 -5.25 37.44
N LEU A 710 6.35 -4.59 36.79
CA LEU A 710 6.13 -4.70 35.39
C LEU A 710 7.34 -4.27 34.53
N MET A 711 8.06 -3.22 34.98
CA MET A 711 9.26 -2.77 34.29
C MET A 711 10.42 -3.77 34.46
N LEU A 712 10.58 -4.36 35.65
CA LEU A 712 11.59 -5.40 35.91
C LEU A 712 11.32 -6.68 35.11
N GLU A 713 10.06 -7.10 34.96
CA GLU A 713 9.73 -8.25 34.09
C GLU A 713 10.10 -8.00 32.62
N LYS A 714 9.97 -6.76 32.13
CA LYS A 714 10.45 -6.40 30.79
C LYS A 714 11.99 -6.47 30.67
N VAL A 715 12.71 -6.10 31.73
CA VAL A 715 14.18 -6.25 31.78
C VAL A 715 14.56 -7.73 31.84
N LYS A 716 13.87 -8.52 32.64
CA LYS A 716 14.05 -9.97 32.75
C LYS A 716 13.85 -10.67 31.41
N ALA A 717 12.77 -10.40 30.69
CA ALA A 717 12.51 -10.98 29.36
C ALA A 717 13.63 -10.65 28.34
N ARG A 718 14.21 -9.44 28.40
CA ARG A 718 15.36 -9.06 27.55
C ARG A 718 16.63 -9.81 27.89
N LEU A 719 16.88 -10.05 29.19
CA LEU A 719 18.05 -10.81 29.67
C LEU A 719 17.92 -12.30 29.38
N GLU A 720 16.72 -12.86 29.48
CA GLU A 720 16.42 -14.25 29.12
C GLU A 720 16.74 -14.54 27.63
N GLN A 721 16.50 -13.58 26.72
CA GLN A 721 16.92 -13.70 25.30
C GLN A 721 18.44 -13.76 25.14
N GLN A 722 19.21 -13.25 26.10
CA GLN A 722 20.67 -13.32 26.13
C GLN A 722 21.21 -14.51 26.97
N GLY A 723 20.30 -15.37 27.47
CA GLY A 723 20.67 -16.55 28.27
C GLY A 723 20.97 -16.25 29.75
N ILE A 724 20.55 -15.08 30.25
CA ILE A 724 20.78 -14.67 31.63
C ILE A 724 19.43 -14.66 32.36
N MET A 725 19.30 -15.45 33.44
CA MET A 725 18.13 -15.46 34.30
C MET A 725 18.22 -14.38 35.38
N LEU A 726 17.27 -13.45 35.38
CA LEU A 726 17.14 -12.42 36.38
C LEU A 726 16.10 -12.84 37.43
N SER A 727 16.49 -12.86 38.70
CA SER A 727 15.61 -13.02 39.89
C SER A 727 15.72 -11.82 40.80
N TYR A 728 14.64 -11.47 41.52
CA TYR A 728 14.66 -10.35 42.43
C TYR A 728 13.76 -10.59 43.66
N ASP A 729 14.17 -10.00 44.81
CA ASP A 729 13.40 -10.07 46.03
C ASP A 729 12.21 -9.13 46.02
N GLN A 730 11.13 -9.44 46.74
CA GLN A 730 9.89 -8.63 46.81
C GLN A 730 10.10 -7.19 47.30
N GLU A 731 11.21 -6.93 48.03
CA GLU A 731 11.58 -5.60 48.51
C GLU A 731 12.15 -4.68 47.42
N VAL A 732 12.66 -5.24 46.31
CA VAL A 732 13.31 -4.48 45.20
C VAL A 732 12.33 -3.54 44.51
N PRO A 733 11.14 -3.97 44.05
CA PRO A 733 10.15 -3.05 43.46
C PRO A 733 9.73 -1.93 44.42
N VAL A 734 9.59 -2.23 45.71
CA VAL A 734 9.20 -1.24 46.73
C VAL A 734 10.28 -0.17 46.92
N LEU A 735 11.55 -0.59 46.96
CA LEU A 735 12.69 0.35 47.09
C LEU A 735 12.79 1.27 45.86
N LEU A 736 12.64 0.70 44.66
CA LEU A 736 12.64 1.46 43.39
C LEU A 736 11.48 2.47 43.35
N ALA A 737 10.29 2.06 43.79
CA ALA A 737 9.11 2.95 43.89
C ALA A 737 9.33 4.12 44.87
N GLN A 738 9.92 3.86 46.03
CA GLN A 738 10.22 4.92 47.03
C GLN A 738 11.16 5.98 46.44
N SER A 739 12.11 5.58 45.63
CA SER A 739 13.08 6.48 45.00
C SER A 739 12.56 7.14 43.73
N GLY A 740 11.65 6.48 43.00
CA GLY A 740 11.23 6.87 41.64
C GLY A 740 9.86 7.50 41.52
N VAL A 741 8.96 7.34 42.52
CA VAL A 741 7.58 7.86 42.47
C VAL A 741 7.42 9.09 43.34
N ASN A 742 7.04 10.21 42.73
CA ASN A 742 6.72 11.46 43.43
C ASN A 742 5.32 11.95 43.04
N GLU A 743 4.60 12.61 43.94
CA GLU A 743 3.27 13.20 43.64
C GLU A 743 3.26 14.14 42.42
N MET A 744 4.39 14.78 42.13
CA MET A 744 4.50 15.80 41.05
C MET A 744 4.87 15.21 39.68
N SER A 745 5.72 14.19 39.65
CA SER A 745 6.24 13.62 38.42
C SER A 745 5.71 12.21 38.12
N GLY A 746 4.85 11.67 39.02
CA GLY A 746 4.30 10.33 38.91
C GLY A 746 5.41 9.28 38.76
N ALA A 747 5.23 8.31 37.90
CA ALA A 747 6.18 7.24 37.62
C ALA A 747 7.25 7.58 36.55
N ARG A 748 7.32 8.83 36.05
CA ARG A 748 8.29 9.21 34.98
C ARG A 748 9.73 9.00 35.42
N ASN A 749 10.04 9.32 36.70
CA ASN A 749 11.39 9.12 37.24
C ASN A 749 11.72 7.66 37.55
N LEU A 750 10.72 6.79 37.71
CA LEU A 750 10.91 5.38 38.05
C LEU A 750 11.75 4.66 36.96
N ARG A 751 11.47 4.94 35.68
CA ARG A 751 12.29 4.38 34.58
C ARG A 751 13.76 4.78 34.69
N ARG A 752 14.02 6.06 35.04
CA ARG A 752 15.38 6.55 35.20
C ARG A 752 16.07 5.86 36.39
N VAL A 753 15.38 5.69 37.50
CA VAL A 753 15.90 4.99 38.68
C VAL A 753 16.20 3.52 38.34
N ILE A 754 15.35 2.85 37.56
CA ILE A 754 15.60 1.47 37.10
C ILE A 754 16.85 1.41 36.19
N VAL A 755 16.99 2.35 35.27
CA VAL A 755 18.20 2.42 34.43
C VAL A 755 19.44 2.59 35.30
N GLU A 756 19.48 3.59 36.15
CA GLU A 756 20.63 3.94 37.00
C GLU A 756 20.98 2.84 38.01
N GLN A 757 19.98 2.20 38.63
CA GLN A 757 20.22 1.24 39.69
C GLN A 757 20.23 -0.22 39.27
N VAL A 758 19.62 -0.56 38.13
CA VAL A 758 19.50 -1.94 37.63
C VAL A 758 20.19 -2.12 36.30
N GLU A 759 19.77 -1.38 35.27
CA GLU A 759 20.25 -1.66 33.89
C GLU A 759 21.75 -1.29 33.72
N ASP A 760 22.22 -0.15 34.21
CA ASP A 760 23.60 0.29 34.09
C ASP A 760 24.56 -0.68 34.81
N PRO A 761 24.36 -1.06 36.10
CA PRO A 761 25.23 -2.02 36.76
C PRO A 761 25.17 -3.41 36.14
N LEU A 762 24.01 -3.87 35.64
CA LEU A 762 23.90 -5.14 34.92
C LEU A 762 24.67 -5.12 33.60
N SER A 763 24.56 -4.04 32.84
CA SER A 763 25.29 -3.88 31.58
C SER A 763 26.81 -3.92 31.80
N GLU A 764 27.29 -3.29 32.87
CA GLU A 764 28.72 -3.33 33.22
C GLU A 764 29.21 -4.75 33.59
N LEU A 765 28.39 -5.52 34.35
CA LEU A 765 28.71 -6.92 34.66
C LEU A 765 28.73 -7.82 33.41
N ILE A 766 27.76 -7.62 32.49
CA ILE A 766 27.69 -8.37 31.22
C ILE A 766 28.90 -8.06 30.33
N LEU A 767 29.22 -6.78 30.14
CA LEU A 767 30.34 -6.36 29.30
C LEU A 767 31.71 -6.81 29.84
N ARG A 768 31.83 -6.91 31.17
CA ARG A 768 33.05 -7.44 31.79
C ARG A 768 33.16 -8.97 31.77
N GLY A 769 32.18 -9.67 31.20
CA GLY A 769 32.12 -11.12 31.16
C GLY A 769 31.97 -11.77 32.55
N LYS A 770 31.52 -11.00 33.55
CA LYS A 770 31.33 -11.46 34.93
C LYS A 770 29.86 -11.81 35.24
N ALA A 771 28.95 -11.60 34.31
CA ALA A 771 27.56 -12.02 34.46
C ALA A 771 27.52 -13.55 34.32
N GLY A 772 27.15 -14.26 35.40
CA GLY A 772 26.82 -15.68 35.34
C GLY A 772 25.46 -15.91 34.66
N ASN A 773 25.09 -17.19 34.50
CA ASN A 773 23.77 -17.53 33.92
C ASN A 773 22.58 -17.08 34.79
N GLU A 774 22.82 -16.70 36.03
CA GLU A 774 21.80 -16.25 37.00
C GLU A 774 22.29 -15.02 37.74
N VAL A 775 21.48 -13.97 37.75
CA VAL A 775 21.70 -12.72 38.51
C VAL A 775 20.52 -12.49 39.42
N ARG A 776 20.79 -12.19 40.69
CA ARG A 776 19.77 -11.91 41.70
C ARG A 776 19.90 -10.50 42.26
N LEU A 777 18.81 -9.74 42.24
CA LEU A 777 18.70 -8.44 42.89
C LEU A 777 18.15 -8.62 44.31
N SER A 778 18.85 -8.07 45.29
CA SER A 778 18.45 -8.12 46.71
C SER A 778 18.61 -6.76 47.36
N VAL A 779 17.92 -6.53 48.49
CA VAL A 779 18.02 -5.31 49.24
C VAL A 779 18.73 -5.61 50.57
N ARG A 780 19.82 -4.86 50.86
CA ARG A 780 20.48 -4.89 52.17
C ARG A 780 20.71 -3.47 52.71
N CYS A 781 20.28 -3.22 53.93
CA CYS A 781 20.41 -1.90 54.59
C CYS A 781 19.85 -0.75 53.71
N GLY A 782 18.73 -0.97 52.99
CA GLY A 782 18.10 0.06 52.16
C GLY A 782 18.84 0.38 50.86
N LYS A 783 19.84 -0.45 50.48
CA LYS A 783 20.55 -0.34 49.18
C LYS A 783 20.36 -1.60 48.36
N MET A 784 20.24 -1.43 47.07
CA MET A 784 20.18 -2.55 46.12
C MET A 784 21.57 -3.18 45.96
N ILE A 785 21.62 -4.51 45.96
CA ILE A 785 22.81 -5.31 45.75
C ILE A 785 22.51 -6.29 44.59
N ILE A 786 23.45 -6.39 43.67
CA ILE A 786 23.38 -7.34 42.56
C ILE A 786 24.30 -8.52 42.94
N ASN A 787 23.72 -9.67 43.22
CA ASN A 787 24.44 -10.91 43.54
C ASN A 787 24.57 -11.72 42.25
N ASN A 788 25.78 -12.21 41.97
CA ASN A 788 26.12 -12.98 40.80
C ASN A 788 26.56 -14.39 41.22
N SER A 789 26.07 -15.42 40.53
CA SER A 789 26.44 -16.82 40.84
C SER A 789 27.94 -17.15 40.64
N CYS A 790 28.68 -16.26 39.96
CA CYS A 790 30.14 -16.43 39.81
C CYS A 790 30.98 -16.14 41.12
N GLU A 791 30.46 -15.43 42.12
CA GLU A 791 31.19 -15.13 43.36
C GLU A 791 31.12 -16.23 44.44
N ALA A 792 30.28 -17.26 44.25
CA ALA A 792 30.08 -18.34 45.20
C ALA A 792 31.14 -19.48 45.15
N LEU A 793 32.17 -19.35 44.31
CA LEU A 793 33.24 -20.36 44.16
C LEU A 793 34.64 -19.75 44.35
N ALA A 794 34.85 -18.97 45.44
CA ALA A 794 36.17 -18.75 45.95
C ALA A 794 36.30 -19.55 47.28
N PRO A 795 37.07 -20.63 47.37
CA PRO A 795 37.39 -21.26 48.64
C PRO A 795 38.35 -20.37 49.39
N ALA A 796 38.22 -20.42 50.70
CA ALA A 796 38.96 -19.73 51.77
C ALA A 796 40.48 -19.83 51.68
#